data_eb7ccbf6ec332a2febf38d681e39679b
#
_entry.id   eb7ccbf6ec332a2febf38d681e39679b
#
_cell.length_a   1.000
_cell.length_b   1.000
_cell.length_c   1.000
_cell.angle_alpha   90.00
_cell.angle_beta   90.00
_cell.angle_gamma   90.00
#
_symmetry.space_group_name_H-M   'P 1'
#
loop_
_entity.id
_entity.type
_entity.pdbx_description
1 polymer ?
#
loop_
_entity_poly.entity_id
_entity_poly.type
_entity_poly.pdbx_seq_one_letter_code
_entity_poly.pdbx_strand_id
1 'polypeptide(L)'
;MTADYSFLKSFAEYIIDKLGKGTEVQIILPNNFSCLELKKILTDKYKIKLPIIIPFNSLISKKTDSDYISKIEELLILSSIITEYKELPFNKNESLKAAELLRKLFNDLIINNIDIKLIEVYNNSNYWQKIYKFLEYCFLRWQEEISCTQKQTKAVYKFKLLQEEIIKIKKGHKQVILTGIFKPNVFLKRFEEELKDYIIHYNPASKQINDGISYYEPNDIYEETKQIAYICSRNKDRRIAIVTNNNKLKRVYCNFLDKYEDLLGNDLRLTNIGELLTSIIKILCNNFDLKLLFLLLKNPLINCPTVQQLELMLSNKNRFISSPKYLLQLQFDNEDIREYCRNLIDILFTDTPHNIQAILTLTKEITEKLLPTIWEKEGGAELLEFLTNLTAYSKYINSTDKKDFPKIFSFLLSNIKHYKNTNTTSIIIGRPEDLALCEFDLIILPHFNNENWTLSAKAHPWLSKKALQILNIDYDEIAPTLYSDYFNLFLQNKQIVILNAKKYDGKLSVPSNLFLKLEKGSVSPRGLTTGSNNYMDTVVKPRYDKSIEIHSPSFPTTLSVTEIETLIRNPYGFYAKKILGLRKKDHIWEEPKISDFGNLIHKVLEEYSKNYDKQYINLNLLDKQNALINIGNHILYSTILPSYTKKTWQIKLTAFSKAFILFDIERRKNCKEIYFETKGELRLNIVGQDIKIIGIADRIEISKSNNITILDYKTGTIPTKKEIELGLSPQLIIESLMLLENGFTKCNSLSLLCHPQPLLCYSRESGNPVVNNNITIAYVKITSTEPYVQTTEIALSIETLNRHKAGLVKLLEHYITNKFFSYDLNLSKYNDYLHLSR
;
A
#
# COMPACT_ATOMS: atom_id res chain seq x y z
N MET A 1 15.39 15.73 -48.87
CA MET A 1 13.97 15.52 -48.59
C MET A 1 13.85 14.21 -47.83
N THR A 2 13.88 14.27 -46.52
CA THR A 2 13.60 13.09 -45.64
C THR A 2 12.11 12.80 -45.72
N ALA A 3 11.75 11.68 -46.30
CA ALA A 3 10.38 11.24 -46.41
C ALA A 3 9.74 11.14 -45.00
N ASP A 4 8.79 12.01 -44.72
CA ASP A 4 8.00 12.08 -43.50
C ASP A 4 7.01 10.90 -43.47
N TYR A 5 7.44 9.76 -42.93
CA TYR A 5 6.66 8.53 -42.94
C TYR A 5 6.03 8.30 -41.58
N SER A 6 4.74 8.64 -41.46
CA SER A 6 3.91 8.13 -40.39
C SER A 6 3.02 7.00 -40.90
N PHE A 7 2.75 6.03 -40.04
CA PHE A 7 1.86 4.90 -40.36
C PHE A 7 0.51 5.36 -40.94
N LEU A 8 -0.18 6.28 -40.30
CA LEU A 8 -1.48 6.75 -40.77
C LEU A 8 -1.40 7.56 -42.07
N LYS A 9 -0.28 8.25 -42.35
CA LYS A 9 -0.09 8.94 -43.66
C LYS A 9 0.08 7.94 -44.81
N SER A 10 0.94 6.93 -44.61
CA SER A 10 1.11 5.86 -45.60
C SER A 10 -0.17 5.05 -45.80
N PHE A 11 -0.92 4.86 -44.72
CA PHE A 11 -2.22 4.20 -44.80
C PHE A 11 -3.25 5.07 -45.53
N ALA A 12 -3.26 6.39 -45.33
CA ALA A 12 -4.12 7.31 -46.06
C ALA A 12 -3.85 7.27 -47.57
N GLU A 13 -2.58 7.23 -47.99
CA GLU A 13 -2.19 7.09 -49.41
C GLU A 13 -2.71 5.78 -50.00
N TYR A 14 -2.57 4.67 -49.26
CA TYR A 14 -3.12 3.39 -49.68
C TYR A 14 -4.67 3.42 -49.82
N ILE A 15 -5.36 4.08 -48.91
CA ILE A 15 -6.82 4.25 -48.94
C ILE A 15 -7.22 5.03 -50.22
N ILE A 16 -6.48 6.09 -50.55
CA ILE A 16 -6.76 6.93 -51.74
C ILE A 16 -6.61 6.14 -53.04
N ASP A 17 -5.58 5.33 -53.17
CA ASP A 17 -5.41 4.43 -54.32
C ASP A 17 -6.57 3.46 -54.46
N LYS A 18 -7.07 2.92 -53.38
CA LYS A 18 -8.24 2.02 -53.36
C LYS A 18 -9.55 2.73 -53.71
N LEU A 19 -9.79 3.93 -53.16
CA LEU A 19 -11.00 4.73 -53.44
C LEU A 19 -11.00 5.22 -54.91
N GLY A 20 -9.82 5.55 -55.50
CA GLY A 20 -9.67 5.91 -56.90
C GLY A 20 -10.11 4.81 -57.84
N LYS A 21 -10.18 3.56 -57.42
CA LYS A 21 -10.66 2.39 -58.18
C LYS A 21 -12.15 2.13 -58.03
N GLY A 22 -12.93 3.05 -57.42
CA GLY A 22 -14.40 3.00 -57.32
C GLY A 22 -14.96 1.97 -56.30
N THR A 23 -14.13 1.45 -55.38
CA THR A 23 -14.57 0.48 -54.35
C THR A 23 -15.14 1.16 -53.13
N GLU A 24 -16.32 0.78 -52.66
CA GLU A 24 -16.82 1.17 -51.33
C GLU A 24 -16.03 0.44 -50.26
N VAL A 25 -15.30 1.20 -49.40
CA VAL A 25 -14.41 0.66 -48.37
C VAL A 25 -14.88 1.09 -46.99
N GLN A 26 -14.94 0.14 -46.09
CA GLN A 26 -15.13 0.39 -44.64
C GLN A 26 -13.79 0.15 -43.92
N ILE A 27 -13.36 1.12 -43.13
CA ILE A 27 -12.06 1.08 -42.43
C ILE A 27 -12.28 0.85 -40.96
N ILE A 28 -11.64 -0.15 -40.39
CA ILE A 28 -11.70 -0.52 -39.01
C ILE A 28 -10.34 -0.36 -38.34
N LEU A 29 -10.30 0.46 -37.30
CA LEU A 29 -9.12 0.78 -36.48
C LEU A 29 -9.32 0.33 -35.04
N PRO A 30 -8.25 0.26 -34.21
CA PRO A 30 -8.35 -0.24 -32.85
C PRO A 30 -9.16 0.67 -31.91
N ASN A 31 -9.11 1.99 -32.10
CA ASN A 31 -9.69 2.95 -31.15
C ASN A 31 -10.18 4.24 -31.85
N ASN A 32 -10.97 5.03 -31.11
CA ASN A 32 -11.53 6.30 -31.60
C ASN A 32 -10.44 7.33 -31.92
N PHE A 33 -9.34 7.36 -31.14
CA PHE A 33 -8.28 8.35 -31.36
C PHE A 33 -7.60 8.16 -32.70
N SER A 34 -7.22 6.94 -33.05
CA SER A 34 -6.67 6.62 -34.40
C SER A 34 -7.66 6.91 -35.53
N CYS A 35 -8.96 6.69 -35.28
CA CYS A 35 -10.00 7.03 -36.27
C CYS A 35 -10.08 8.54 -36.54
N LEU A 36 -10.03 9.35 -35.48
CA LEU A 36 -10.06 10.81 -35.57
C LEU A 36 -8.83 11.35 -36.28
N GLU A 37 -7.66 10.82 -35.96
CA GLU A 37 -6.41 11.22 -36.63
C GLU A 37 -6.40 10.88 -38.11
N LEU A 38 -6.85 9.68 -38.48
CA LEU A 38 -6.96 9.31 -39.90
C LEU A 38 -7.96 10.21 -40.63
N LYS A 39 -9.10 10.52 -40.04
CA LYS A 39 -10.09 11.44 -40.61
C LYS A 39 -9.48 12.82 -40.83
N LYS A 40 -8.75 13.37 -39.86
CA LYS A 40 -8.03 14.65 -40.06
C LYS A 40 -7.04 14.59 -41.20
N ILE A 41 -6.22 13.56 -41.33
CA ILE A 41 -5.23 13.42 -42.41
C ILE A 41 -5.95 13.39 -43.75
N LEU A 42 -7.05 12.64 -43.89
CA LEU A 42 -7.80 12.53 -45.14
C LEU A 42 -8.52 13.83 -45.52
N THR A 43 -9.06 14.58 -44.56
CA THR A 43 -9.73 15.86 -44.79
C THR A 43 -8.76 16.99 -45.06
N ASP A 44 -7.75 17.15 -44.24
CA ASP A 44 -6.88 18.33 -44.23
C ASP A 44 -5.83 18.26 -45.37
N LYS A 45 -5.25 17.08 -45.57
CA LYS A 45 -4.17 16.88 -46.59
C LYS A 45 -4.72 16.55 -47.95
N TYR A 46 -5.78 15.69 -48.04
CA TYR A 46 -6.22 15.13 -49.30
C TYR A 46 -7.59 15.62 -49.79
N LYS A 47 -8.37 16.27 -48.93
CA LYS A 47 -9.67 16.89 -49.21
C LYS A 47 -10.67 15.92 -49.92
N ILE A 48 -10.70 14.66 -49.50
CA ILE A 48 -11.57 13.64 -50.09
C ILE A 48 -12.85 13.44 -49.27
N LYS A 49 -13.89 12.89 -49.90
CA LYS A 49 -15.07 12.40 -49.18
C LYS A 49 -14.66 11.23 -48.30
N LEU A 50 -14.91 11.32 -47.02
CA LEU A 50 -14.52 10.31 -46.05
C LEU A 50 -15.23 8.99 -46.26
N PRO A 51 -14.50 7.86 -46.34
CA PRO A 51 -15.10 6.54 -46.18
C PRO A 51 -15.62 6.32 -44.78
N ILE A 52 -16.29 5.19 -44.51
CA ILE A 52 -16.71 4.83 -43.17
C ILE A 52 -15.46 4.42 -42.37
N ILE A 53 -15.06 5.24 -41.38
CA ILE A 53 -13.93 5.00 -40.51
C ILE A 53 -14.42 4.90 -39.07
N ILE A 54 -14.34 3.72 -38.48
CA ILE A 54 -14.87 3.42 -37.15
C ILE A 54 -13.93 2.49 -36.37
N PRO A 55 -13.92 2.58 -35.05
CA PRO A 55 -13.22 1.59 -34.25
C PRO A 55 -14.03 0.29 -34.19
N PHE A 56 -13.34 -0.85 -34.06
CA PHE A 56 -13.98 -2.16 -34.00
C PHE A 56 -15.10 -2.24 -32.94
N ASN A 57 -14.85 -1.68 -31.77
CA ASN A 57 -15.84 -1.68 -30.68
C ASN A 57 -17.15 -0.96 -31.04
N SER A 58 -17.14 -0.01 -31.96
CA SER A 58 -18.36 0.68 -32.39
C SER A 58 -19.27 -0.16 -33.24
N LEU A 59 -18.78 -1.19 -33.94
CA LEU A 59 -19.56 -2.17 -34.68
C LEU A 59 -20.53 -2.96 -33.75
N ILE A 60 -20.07 -3.22 -32.54
CA ILE A 60 -20.71 -4.06 -31.54
C ILE A 60 -21.30 -3.26 -30.38
N SER A 61 -21.58 -1.96 -30.56
CA SER A 61 -22.19 -1.09 -29.55
C SER A 61 -23.27 -0.21 -30.16
N LYS A 62 -24.48 -0.28 -29.65
CA LYS A 62 -25.58 0.68 -29.93
C LYS A 62 -25.85 1.52 -28.67
N LYS A 63 -26.39 2.71 -28.85
CA LYS A 63 -26.66 3.69 -27.79
C LYS A 63 -27.82 3.37 -26.83
N THR A 64 -28.56 2.28 -27.02
CA THR A 64 -29.73 1.94 -26.18
C THR A 64 -29.35 0.90 -25.14
N ASP A 65 -29.33 1.30 -23.85
CA ASP A 65 -28.94 0.46 -22.73
C ASP A 65 -30.06 -0.45 -22.17
N SER A 66 -31.24 -0.53 -22.83
CA SER A 66 -32.41 -1.25 -22.33
C SER A 66 -32.39 -2.77 -22.53
N ASP A 67 -31.61 -3.26 -23.48
CA ASP A 67 -31.74 -4.60 -24.02
C ASP A 67 -30.81 -5.66 -23.38
N TYR A 68 -29.92 -5.24 -22.49
CA TYR A 68 -29.02 -6.15 -21.82
C TYR A 68 -28.82 -5.82 -20.35
N ILE A 69 -28.33 -6.80 -19.58
CA ILE A 69 -28.03 -6.64 -18.16
C ILE A 69 -26.77 -5.79 -17.99
N SER A 70 -26.80 -4.83 -17.06
CA SER A 70 -25.63 -4.02 -16.75
C SER A 70 -24.49 -4.87 -16.15
N LYS A 71 -23.25 -4.44 -16.35
CA LYS A 71 -22.07 -5.15 -15.75
C LYS A 71 -22.20 -5.27 -14.23
N ILE A 72 -22.73 -4.25 -13.57
CA ILE A 72 -22.88 -4.22 -12.11
C ILE A 72 -23.93 -5.24 -11.68
N GLU A 73 -25.09 -5.28 -12.34
CA GLU A 73 -26.14 -6.24 -12.06
C GLU A 73 -25.65 -7.67 -12.23
N GLU A 74 -24.98 -7.96 -13.35
CA GLU A 74 -24.39 -9.27 -13.65
C GLU A 74 -23.37 -9.72 -12.58
N LEU A 75 -22.49 -8.81 -12.12
CA LEU A 75 -21.54 -9.07 -11.05
C LEU A 75 -22.20 -9.36 -9.71
N LEU A 76 -23.27 -8.64 -9.39
CA LEU A 76 -24.01 -8.82 -8.14
C LEU A 76 -24.78 -10.15 -8.14
N ILE A 77 -25.42 -10.51 -9.26
CA ILE A 77 -26.06 -11.83 -9.43
C ILE A 77 -25.04 -12.94 -9.22
N LEU A 78 -23.93 -12.93 -9.96
CA LEU A 78 -22.87 -13.93 -9.79
C LEU A 78 -22.29 -13.98 -8.37
N SER A 79 -22.07 -12.83 -7.77
CA SER A 79 -21.57 -12.75 -6.38
C SER A 79 -22.55 -13.38 -5.39
N SER A 80 -23.85 -13.22 -5.59
CA SER A 80 -24.88 -13.87 -4.77
C SER A 80 -24.84 -15.39 -4.93
N ILE A 81 -24.82 -15.89 -6.16
CA ILE A 81 -24.74 -17.33 -6.48
C ILE A 81 -23.48 -17.95 -5.85
N ILE A 82 -22.32 -17.29 -5.98
CA ILE A 82 -21.05 -17.78 -5.39
C ILE A 82 -21.15 -17.89 -3.87
N THR A 83 -21.79 -16.96 -3.20
CA THR A 83 -21.94 -16.99 -1.73
C THR A 83 -22.94 -18.06 -1.24
N GLU A 84 -23.85 -18.52 -2.09
CA GLU A 84 -24.79 -19.63 -1.81
C GLU A 84 -24.13 -21.01 -1.85
N TYR A 85 -22.98 -21.14 -2.56
CA TYR A 85 -22.30 -22.41 -2.72
C TYR A 85 -21.49 -22.76 -1.45
N LYS A 86 -21.99 -23.74 -0.68
CA LYS A 86 -21.49 -24.05 0.67
C LYS A 86 -20.15 -24.81 0.71
N GLU A 87 -19.80 -25.55 -0.34
CA GLU A 87 -18.57 -26.36 -0.36
C GLU A 87 -17.28 -25.54 -0.51
N LEU A 88 -17.38 -24.31 -1.03
CA LEU A 88 -16.29 -23.36 -1.14
C LEU A 88 -16.75 -22.02 -0.54
N PRO A 89 -16.52 -21.79 0.76
CA PRO A 89 -16.99 -20.58 1.43
C PRO A 89 -16.19 -19.35 0.99
N PHE A 90 -16.82 -18.54 0.15
CA PHE A 90 -16.31 -17.22 -0.21
C PHE A 90 -16.93 -16.15 0.69
N ASN A 91 -16.13 -15.23 1.20
CA ASN A 91 -16.68 -14.00 1.74
C ASN A 91 -17.18 -13.10 0.59
N LYS A 92 -18.06 -12.12 0.90
CA LYS A 92 -18.71 -11.30 -0.13
C LYS A 92 -17.70 -10.49 -0.99
N ASN A 93 -16.56 -10.08 -0.44
CA ASN A 93 -15.53 -9.36 -1.19
C ASN A 93 -14.76 -10.27 -2.16
N GLU A 94 -14.51 -11.51 -1.74
CA GLU A 94 -13.88 -12.53 -2.59
C GLU A 94 -14.82 -12.99 -3.68
N SER A 95 -16.13 -13.14 -3.37
CA SER A 95 -17.13 -13.53 -4.34
C SER A 95 -17.28 -12.53 -5.49
N LEU A 96 -17.14 -11.22 -5.24
CA LEU A 96 -17.15 -10.20 -6.31
C LEU A 96 -15.95 -10.29 -7.24
N LYS A 97 -14.76 -10.57 -6.71
CA LYS A 97 -13.56 -10.80 -7.54
C LYS A 97 -13.70 -12.09 -8.35
N ALA A 98 -14.21 -13.16 -7.73
CA ALA A 98 -14.51 -14.39 -8.41
C ALA A 98 -15.60 -14.19 -9.49
N ALA A 99 -16.65 -13.42 -9.20
CA ALA A 99 -17.71 -13.06 -10.14
C ALA A 99 -17.17 -12.35 -11.40
N GLU A 100 -16.23 -11.43 -11.27
CA GLU A 100 -15.61 -10.75 -12.43
C GLU A 100 -14.87 -11.75 -13.33
N LEU A 101 -14.19 -12.73 -12.74
CA LEU A 101 -13.47 -13.76 -13.48
C LEU A 101 -14.43 -14.79 -14.11
N LEU A 102 -15.45 -15.22 -13.38
CA LEU A 102 -16.47 -16.15 -13.88
C LEU A 102 -17.29 -15.51 -14.99
N ARG A 103 -17.66 -14.25 -14.84
CA ARG A 103 -18.39 -13.50 -15.86
C ARG A 103 -17.67 -13.53 -17.22
N LYS A 104 -16.35 -13.35 -17.23
CA LYS A 104 -15.56 -13.44 -18.46
C LYS A 104 -15.61 -14.85 -19.04
N LEU A 105 -15.31 -15.87 -18.22
CA LEU A 105 -15.32 -17.28 -18.63
C LEU A 105 -16.69 -17.68 -19.19
N PHE A 106 -17.78 -17.38 -18.50
CA PHE A 106 -19.13 -17.79 -18.91
C PHE A 106 -19.57 -17.11 -20.21
N ASN A 107 -19.24 -15.85 -20.37
CA ASN A 107 -19.48 -15.15 -21.64
C ASN A 107 -18.67 -15.75 -22.78
N ASP A 108 -17.40 -16.11 -22.55
CA ASP A 108 -16.55 -16.76 -23.57
C ASP A 108 -17.09 -18.15 -23.94
N LEU A 109 -17.60 -18.95 -22.99
CA LEU A 109 -18.25 -20.24 -23.24
C LEU A 109 -19.49 -20.08 -24.13
N ILE A 110 -20.36 -19.09 -23.81
CA ILE A 110 -21.58 -18.84 -24.59
C ILE A 110 -21.26 -18.38 -26.02
N ILE A 111 -20.33 -17.41 -26.17
CA ILE A 111 -20.00 -16.85 -27.50
C ILE A 111 -19.40 -17.93 -28.42
N ASN A 112 -18.55 -18.79 -27.86
CA ASN A 112 -17.92 -19.89 -28.61
C ASN A 112 -18.81 -21.14 -28.71
N ASN A 113 -20.03 -21.12 -28.15
CA ASN A 113 -20.95 -22.27 -28.09
C ASN A 113 -20.29 -23.51 -27.48
N ILE A 114 -19.54 -23.34 -26.39
CA ILE A 114 -18.84 -24.40 -25.68
C ILE A 114 -19.73 -24.90 -24.54
N ASP A 115 -20.01 -26.22 -24.51
CA ASP A 115 -20.71 -26.85 -23.37
C ASP A 115 -19.77 -26.90 -22.16
N ILE A 116 -20.24 -26.40 -21.00
CA ILE A 116 -19.49 -26.40 -19.76
C ILE A 116 -19.03 -27.81 -19.34
N LYS A 117 -19.77 -28.83 -19.72
CA LYS A 117 -19.45 -30.24 -19.45
C LYS A 117 -18.13 -30.71 -20.08
N LEU A 118 -17.69 -30.05 -21.17
CA LEU A 118 -16.39 -30.34 -21.76
C LEU A 118 -15.22 -30.00 -20.82
N ILE A 119 -15.42 -29.13 -19.85
CA ILE A 119 -14.39 -28.79 -18.85
C ILE A 119 -14.08 -29.97 -17.94
N GLU A 120 -15.06 -30.82 -17.62
CA GLU A 120 -14.87 -32.01 -16.76
C GLU A 120 -13.89 -33.02 -17.38
N VAL A 121 -13.99 -33.24 -18.68
CA VAL A 121 -13.22 -34.28 -19.40
C VAL A 121 -11.69 -34.03 -19.32
N TYR A 122 -11.28 -32.79 -19.14
CA TYR A 122 -9.87 -32.41 -19.21
C TYR A 122 -9.19 -32.19 -17.85
N ASN A 123 -9.89 -32.44 -16.74
CA ASN A 123 -9.43 -32.18 -15.38
C ASN A 123 -9.59 -33.42 -14.45
N ASN A 124 -8.68 -34.37 -14.56
CA ASN A 124 -8.79 -35.69 -13.90
C ASN A 124 -8.36 -35.73 -12.40
N SER A 125 -7.98 -34.61 -11.76
CA SER A 125 -7.64 -34.64 -10.34
C SER A 125 -8.83 -34.28 -9.44
N ASN A 126 -8.88 -34.85 -8.22
CA ASN A 126 -9.92 -34.56 -7.22
C ASN A 126 -10.09 -33.03 -6.95
N TYR A 127 -9.04 -32.25 -7.06
CA TYR A 127 -9.09 -30.81 -6.91
C TYR A 127 -9.87 -30.14 -8.05
N TRP A 128 -9.59 -30.53 -9.30
CA TRP A 128 -10.27 -29.96 -10.46
C TRP A 128 -11.73 -30.41 -10.57
N GLN A 129 -12.08 -31.61 -10.08
CA GLN A 129 -13.48 -32.05 -10.02
C GLN A 129 -14.32 -31.16 -9.09
N LYS A 130 -13.78 -30.73 -7.96
CA LYS A 130 -14.47 -29.77 -7.07
C LYS A 130 -14.66 -28.41 -7.75
N ILE A 131 -13.62 -27.93 -8.45
CA ILE A 131 -13.72 -26.67 -9.20
C ILE A 131 -14.75 -26.80 -10.33
N TYR A 132 -14.78 -27.90 -11.06
CA TYR A 132 -15.77 -28.13 -12.11
C TYR A 132 -17.20 -28.08 -11.56
N LYS A 133 -17.52 -28.80 -10.49
CA LYS A 133 -18.83 -28.75 -9.85
C LYS A 133 -19.25 -27.36 -9.44
N PHE A 134 -18.31 -26.58 -8.91
CA PHE A 134 -18.53 -25.17 -8.59
C PHE A 134 -18.84 -24.34 -9.84
N LEU A 135 -18.05 -24.50 -10.90
CA LEU A 135 -18.26 -23.80 -12.17
C LEU A 135 -19.60 -24.14 -12.81
N GLU A 136 -19.94 -25.44 -12.84
CA GLU A 136 -21.21 -25.92 -13.39
C GLU A 136 -22.41 -25.38 -12.60
N TYR A 137 -22.36 -25.47 -11.26
CA TYR A 137 -23.39 -24.87 -10.40
C TYR A 137 -23.58 -23.38 -10.67
N CYS A 138 -22.49 -22.63 -10.65
CA CYS A 138 -22.55 -21.19 -10.88
C CYS A 138 -23.05 -20.84 -12.28
N PHE A 139 -22.67 -21.61 -13.31
CA PHE A 139 -23.09 -21.37 -14.69
C PHE A 139 -24.58 -21.61 -14.91
N LEU A 140 -25.11 -22.73 -14.42
CA LEU A 140 -26.52 -23.09 -14.55
C LEU A 140 -27.41 -22.10 -13.79
N ARG A 141 -27.05 -21.79 -12.52
CA ARG A 141 -27.80 -20.81 -11.72
C ARG A 141 -27.75 -19.40 -12.33
N TRP A 142 -26.61 -19.01 -12.89
CA TRP A 142 -26.45 -17.73 -13.55
C TRP A 142 -27.31 -17.64 -14.82
N GLN A 143 -27.40 -18.70 -15.61
CA GLN A 143 -28.29 -18.74 -16.79
C GLN A 143 -29.78 -18.66 -16.39
N GLU A 144 -30.19 -19.34 -15.30
CA GLU A 144 -31.54 -19.25 -14.76
C GLU A 144 -31.88 -17.82 -14.33
N GLU A 145 -31.02 -17.20 -13.51
CA GLU A 145 -31.23 -15.83 -13.02
C GLU A 145 -31.29 -14.81 -14.19
N ILE A 146 -30.44 -14.94 -15.19
CA ILE A 146 -30.47 -14.07 -16.37
C ILE A 146 -31.79 -14.27 -17.13
N SER A 147 -32.21 -15.50 -17.32
CA SER A 147 -33.49 -15.79 -18.02
C SER A 147 -34.68 -15.16 -17.30
N CYS A 148 -34.67 -15.15 -15.95
CA CYS A 148 -35.72 -14.50 -15.16
C CYS A 148 -35.78 -12.96 -15.37
N THR A 149 -34.68 -12.33 -15.76
CA THR A 149 -34.64 -10.87 -16.01
C THR A 149 -35.25 -10.47 -17.37
N GLN A 150 -35.55 -11.43 -18.25
CA GLN A 150 -35.97 -11.20 -19.65
C GLN A 150 -34.96 -10.38 -20.47
N LYS A 151 -33.73 -10.24 -20.00
CA LYS A 151 -32.62 -9.55 -20.65
C LYS A 151 -31.53 -10.57 -21.04
N GLN A 152 -30.68 -10.18 -21.96
CA GLN A 152 -29.48 -10.96 -22.32
C GLN A 152 -28.21 -10.35 -21.73
N THR A 153 -27.11 -11.12 -21.70
CA THR A 153 -25.84 -10.54 -21.26
C THR A 153 -25.33 -9.57 -22.33
N LYS A 154 -24.50 -8.60 -21.89
CA LYS A 154 -23.87 -7.65 -22.82
C LYS A 154 -23.02 -8.34 -23.90
N ALA A 155 -22.45 -9.49 -23.59
CA ALA A 155 -21.64 -10.27 -24.53
C ALA A 155 -22.50 -10.91 -25.63
N VAL A 156 -23.62 -11.52 -25.27
CA VAL A 156 -24.60 -12.09 -26.21
C VAL A 156 -25.20 -10.99 -27.09
N TYR A 157 -25.56 -9.86 -26.51
CA TYR A 157 -26.06 -8.70 -27.26
C TYR A 157 -25.04 -8.18 -28.29
N LYS A 158 -23.77 -8.06 -27.88
CA LYS A 158 -22.68 -7.68 -28.80
C LYS A 158 -22.49 -8.69 -29.92
N PHE A 159 -22.60 -9.97 -29.63
CA PHE A 159 -22.49 -11.01 -30.65
C PHE A 159 -23.61 -10.93 -31.68
N LYS A 160 -24.84 -10.67 -31.24
CA LYS A 160 -25.96 -10.43 -32.15
C LYS A 160 -25.73 -9.21 -33.07
N LEU A 161 -25.25 -8.09 -32.52
CA LEU A 161 -24.91 -6.91 -33.33
C LEU A 161 -23.81 -7.22 -34.34
N LEU A 162 -22.80 -8.02 -33.95
CA LEU A 162 -21.73 -8.45 -34.83
C LEU A 162 -22.28 -9.26 -36.00
N GLN A 163 -23.18 -10.21 -35.77
CA GLN A 163 -23.83 -11.01 -36.81
C GLN A 163 -24.66 -10.13 -37.76
N GLU A 164 -25.43 -9.18 -37.26
CA GLU A 164 -26.16 -8.21 -38.08
C GLU A 164 -25.23 -7.42 -39.00
N GLU A 165 -24.07 -7.00 -38.51
CA GLU A 165 -23.11 -6.24 -39.29
C GLU A 165 -22.40 -7.10 -40.35
N ILE A 166 -22.03 -8.35 -40.02
CA ILE A 166 -21.48 -9.32 -41.00
C ILE A 166 -22.45 -9.54 -42.13
N ILE A 167 -23.75 -9.72 -41.86
CA ILE A 167 -24.79 -9.88 -42.87
C ILE A 167 -24.88 -8.65 -43.79
N LYS A 168 -24.80 -7.43 -43.22
CA LYS A 168 -24.82 -6.17 -44.00
C LYS A 168 -23.62 -6.04 -44.92
N ILE A 169 -22.42 -6.39 -44.45
CA ILE A 169 -21.19 -6.37 -45.26
C ILE A 169 -21.29 -7.35 -46.44
N LYS A 170 -21.70 -8.58 -46.15
CA LYS A 170 -21.89 -9.62 -47.21
C LYS A 170 -22.93 -9.20 -48.26
N LYS A 171 -24.09 -8.67 -47.82
CA LYS A 171 -25.15 -8.20 -48.75
C LYS A 171 -24.74 -6.99 -49.58
N GLY A 172 -23.94 -6.09 -48.97
CA GLY A 172 -23.49 -4.88 -49.65
C GLY A 172 -22.22 -5.05 -50.49
N HIS A 173 -21.60 -6.24 -50.52
CA HIS A 173 -20.30 -6.53 -51.14
C HIS A 173 -19.20 -5.51 -50.80
N LYS A 174 -19.22 -4.99 -49.56
CA LYS A 174 -18.28 -3.96 -49.12
C LYS A 174 -16.94 -4.57 -48.73
N GLN A 175 -15.86 -3.96 -49.20
CA GLN A 175 -14.53 -4.32 -48.73
C GLN A 175 -14.24 -3.68 -47.37
N VAL A 176 -13.67 -4.46 -46.45
CA VAL A 176 -13.29 -4.02 -45.13
C VAL A 176 -11.76 -3.98 -45.03
N ILE A 177 -11.20 -2.84 -44.70
CA ILE A 177 -9.77 -2.73 -44.40
C ILE A 177 -9.56 -2.74 -42.89
N LEU A 178 -8.84 -3.73 -42.41
CA LEU A 178 -8.50 -3.91 -41.00
C LEU A 178 -7.03 -3.65 -40.79
N THR A 179 -6.69 -2.82 -39.79
CA THR A 179 -5.30 -2.52 -39.50
C THR A 179 -5.08 -2.09 -38.05
N GLY A 180 -3.87 -2.33 -37.52
CA GLY A 180 -3.40 -1.85 -36.21
C GLY A 180 -3.96 -2.57 -35.00
N ILE A 181 -4.68 -3.66 -35.17
CA ILE A 181 -5.23 -4.46 -34.08
C ILE A 181 -4.37 -5.70 -33.87
N PHE A 182 -3.41 -5.62 -32.95
CA PHE A 182 -2.45 -6.69 -32.70
C PHE A 182 -2.96 -7.73 -31.71
N LYS A 183 -3.97 -7.40 -30.88
CA LYS A 183 -4.62 -8.34 -29.96
C LYS A 183 -6.07 -8.55 -30.37
N PRO A 184 -6.37 -9.53 -31.26
CA PRO A 184 -7.74 -9.86 -31.59
C PRO A 184 -8.45 -10.43 -30.37
N ASN A 185 -9.67 -9.95 -30.09
CA ASN A 185 -10.59 -10.57 -29.16
C ASN A 185 -11.48 -11.61 -29.88
N VAL A 186 -12.25 -12.38 -29.11
CA VAL A 186 -13.14 -13.42 -29.65
C VAL A 186 -14.08 -12.88 -30.74
N PHE A 187 -14.61 -11.65 -30.57
CA PHE A 187 -15.49 -11.02 -31.54
C PHE A 187 -14.76 -10.68 -32.84
N LEU A 188 -13.52 -10.20 -32.77
CA LEU A 188 -12.73 -9.86 -33.95
C LEU A 188 -12.32 -11.11 -34.70
N LYS A 189 -11.88 -12.17 -34.01
CA LYS A 189 -11.55 -13.45 -34.66
C LYS A 189 -12.73 -14.00 -35.42
N ARG A 190 -13.92 -14.00 -34.82
CA ARG A 190 -15.15 -14.44 -35.48
C ARG A 190 -15.49 -13.57 -36.68
N PHE A 191 -15.31 -12.27 -36.56
CA PHE A 191 -15.48 -11.32 -37.68
C PHE A 191 -14.51 -11.60 -38.84
N GLU A 192 -13.27 -11.88 -38.55
CA GLU A 192 -12.25 -12.21 -39.55
C GLU A 192 -12.53 -13.57 -40.22
N GLU A 193 -12.90 -14.57 -39.47
CA GLU A 193 -13.26 -15.91 -39.97
C GLU A 193 -14.43 -15.84 -40.93
N GLU A 194 -15.50 -15.13 -40.57
CA GLU A 194 -16.72 -15.08 -41.36
C GLU A 194 -16.67 -14.15 -42.55
N LEU A 195 -15.78 -13.17 -42.56
CA LEU A 195 -15.56 -12.19 -43.60
C LEU A 195 -14.23 -12.33 -44.35
N LYS A 196 -13.62 -13.51 -44.33
CA LYS A 196 -12.28 -13.74 -44.85
C LYS A 196 -12.09 -13.22 -46.28
N ASP A 197 -13.11 -13.37 -47.17
CA ASP A 197 -13.07 -12.93 -48.56
C ASP A 197 -13.33 -11.42 -48.73
N TYR A 198 -13.78 -10.72 -47.69
CA TYR A 198 -14.11 -9.30 -47.71
C TYR A 198 -13.09 -8.43 -46.99
N ILE A 199 -12.19 -9.05 -46.17
CA ILE A 199 -11.22 -8.33 -45.36
C ILE A 199 -9.87 -8.21 -46.07
N ILE A 200 -9.33 -7.01 -46.04
CA ILE A 200 -7.96 -6.70 -46.45
C ILE A 200 -7.18 -6.27 -45.19
N HIS A 201 -6.15 -7.01 -44.87
CA HIS A 201 -5.23 -6.63 -43.80
C HIS A 201 -4.17 -5.68 -44.35
N TYR A 202 -4.09 -4.48 -43.80
CA TYR A 202 -3.00 -3.57 -44.07
C TYR A 202 -1.98 -3.63 -42.94
N ASN A 203 -0.79 -4.14 -43.25
CA ASN A 203 0.35 -4.20 -42.33
C ASN A 203 1.38 -3.17 -42.71
N PRO A 204 1.91 -2.41 -41.75
CA PRO A 204 2.96 -1.44 -42.03
C PRO A 204 4.21 -2.16 -42.51
N ALA A 205 4.86 -1.63 -43.53
CA ALA A 205 6.20 -2.09 -43.95
C ALA A 205 7.18 -1.81 -42.78
N SER A 206 7.97 -2.82 -42.41
CA SER A 206 9.04 -2.65 -41.42
C SER A 206 10.07 -1.65 -41.95
N LYS A 207 10.30 -0.55 -41.24
CA LYS A 207 11.28 0.48 -41.62
C LYS A 207 12.42 0.58 -40.61
N GLN A 208 13.49 1.24 -41.08
CA GLN A 208 14.71 1.49 -40.32
C GLN A 208 14.41 2.21 -39.02
N ILE A 209 15.08 1.73 -37.97
CA ILE A 209 15.07 2.33 -36.64
C ILE A 209 15.71 3.71 -36.72
N ASN A 210 15.08 4.72 -36.17
CA ASN A 210 15.54 6.10 -36.17
C ASN A 210 16.65 6.31 -35.14
N ASP A 211 17.67 7.12 -35.44
CA ASP A 211 18.78 7.42 -34.51
C ASP A 211 18.42 8.34 -33.33
N GLY A 212 17.16 8.79 -33.25
CA GLY A 212 16.68 9.76 -32.28
C GLY A 212 16.23 9.16 -30.94
N ILE A 213 16.89 8.09 -30.46
CA ILE A 213 16.54 7.44 -29.18
C ILE A 213 17.46 7.96 -28.07
N SER A 214 16.85 8.47 -26.98
CA SER A 214 17.55 8.87 -25.75
C SER A 214 17.12 7.99 -24.58
N TYR A 215 18.07 7.53 -23.77
CA TYR A 215 17.81 6.71 -22.58
C TYR A 215 18.31 7.39 -21.33
N TYR A 216 17.48 7.38 -20.27
CA TYR A 216 17.79 7.96 -18.97
C TYR A 216 17.47 6.99 -17.84
N GLU A 217 18.31 6.98 -16.80
CA GLU A 217 18.14 6.17 -15.59
C GLU A 217 18.01 7.04 -14.32
N PRO A 218 16.84 7.63 -14.07
CA PRO A 218 16.56 8.34 -12.82
C PRO A 218 16.74 7.42 -11.61
N ASN A 219 17.09 7.99 -10.46
CA ASN A 219 17.31 7.19 -9.25
C ASN A 219 16.00 6.58 -8.71
N ASP A 220 14.89 7.33 -8.82
CA ASP A 220 13.56 6.91 -8.38
C ASP A 220 12.45 7.48 -9.28
N ILE A 221 11.21 7.11 -8.98
CA ILE A 221 10.03 7.53 -9.74
C ILE A 221 9.76 9.04 -9.63
N TYR A 222 10.17 9.68 -8.56
CA TYR A 222 9.98 11.11 -8.36
C TYR A 222 10.93 11.91 -9.27
N GLU A 223 12.18 11.48 -9.37
CA GLU A 223 13.16 12.06 -10.29
C GLU A 223 12.75 11.80 -11.75
N GLU A 224 12.27 10.59 -12.06
CA GLU A 224 11.70 10.26 -13.37
C GLU A 224 10.56 11.21 -13.73
N THR A 225 9.65 11.45 -12.80
CA THR A 225 8.50 12.34 -13.01
C THR A 225 8.93 13.79 -13.26
N LYS A 226 9.90 14.30 -12.49
CA LYS A 226 10.48 15.63 -12.72
C LYS A 226 11.12 15.74 -14.10
N GLN A 227 11.80 14.71 -14.53
CA GLN A 227 12.46 14.68 -15.83
C GLN A 227 11.43 14.68 -16.96
N ILE A 228 10.33 13.92 -16.83
CA ILE A 228 9.20 13.95 -17.77
C ILE A 228 8.62 15.38 -17.84
N ALA A 229 8.32 16.00 -16.71
CA ALA A 229 7.78 17.36 -16.66
C ALA A 229 8.74 18.38 -17.28
N TYR A 230 10.05 18.24 -17.02
CA TYR A 230 11.08 19.07 -17.64
C TYR A 230 11.12 18.91 -19.17
N ILE A 231 11.12 17.68 -19.67
CA ILE A 231 11.08 17.39 -21.10
C ILE A 231 9.84 18.00 -21.75
N CYS A 232 8.67 17.85 -21.14
CA CYS A 232 7.41 18.41 -21.62
C CYS A 232 7.46 19.95 -21.64
N SER A 233 7.99 20.58 -20.59
CA SER A 233 8.08 22.05 -20.51
C SER A 233 9.00 22.67 -21.56
N ARG A 234 10.04 21.95 -21.98
CA ARG A 234 10.99 22.40 -23.03
C ARG A 234 10.47 22.20 -24.45
N ASN A 235 9.42 21.39 -24.62
CA ASN A 235 8.87 21.04 -25.92
C ASN A 235 7.40 21.43 -26.05
N LYS A 236 6.98 22.58 -25.52
CA LYS A 236 5.56 23.01 -25.45
C LYS A 236 4.87 23.10 -26.80
N ASP A 237 5.63 23.44 -27.85
CA ASP A 237 5.12 23.60 -29.22
C ASP A 237 5.08 22.27 -30.01
N ARG A 238 5.51 21.18 -29.40
CA ARG A 238 5.56 19.85 -29.99
C ARG A 238 4.42 18.99 -29.51
N ARG A 239 3.97 18.07 -30.36
CA ARG A 239 3.00 17.05 -30.01
C ARG A 239 3.70 15.89 -29.29
N ILE A 240 3.41 15.69 -28.02
CA ILE A 240 4.11 14.75 -27.12
C ILE A 240 3.18 13.63 -26.70
N ALA A 241 3.65 12.38 -26.82
CA ALA A 241 2.97 11.21 -26.25
C ALA A 241 3.69 10.71 -25.00
N ILE A 242 2.98 10.49 -23.92
CA ILE A 242 3.46 9.77 -22.73
C ILE A 242 2.74 8.41 -22.70
N VAL A 243 3.50 7.34 -22.86
CA VAL A 243 2.94 5.99 -23.05
C VAL A 243 3.03 5.21 -21.76
N THR A 244 1.90 4.85 -21.16
CA THR A 244 1.88 4.06 -19.91
C THR A 244 0.61 3.21 -19.79
N ASN A 245 0.76 1.99 -19.26
CA ASN A 245 -0.35 1.11 -18.88
C ASN A 245 -0.68 1.20 -17.39
N ASN A 246 0.15 1.88 -16.61
CA ASN A 246 0.08 1.88 -15.16
C ASN A 246 -0.65 3.14 -14.66
N ASN A 247 -1.92 2.97 -14.24
CA ASN A 247 -2.73 4.08 -13.73
C ASN A 247 -2.15 4.73 -12.46
N LYS A 248 -1.37 4.00 -11.64
CA LYS A 248 -0.72 4.59 -10.45
C LYS A 248 0.39 5.54 -10.86
N LEU A 249 1.26 5.11 -11.79
CA LEU A 249 2.33 5.93 -12.33
C LEU A 249 1.79 7.12 -13.12
N LYS A 250 0.74 6.90 -13.95
CA LYS A 250 0.05 7.99 -14.64
C LYS A 250 -0.34 9.12 -13.68
N ARG A 251 -0.95 8.79 -12.55
CA ARG A 251 -1.35 9.81 -11.56
C ARG A 251 -0.15 10.60 -11.03
N VAL A 252 0.98 9.94 -10.79
CA VAL A 252 2.20 10.61 -10.36
C VAL A 252 2.69 11.58 -11.44
N TYR A 253 2.72 11.16 -12.72
CA TYR A 253 3.12 12.02 -13.82
C TYR A 253 2.18 13.22 -14.00
N CYS A 254 0.87 13.00 -13.93
CA CYS A 254 -0.15 14.04 -14.07
C CYS A 254 -0.05 15.15 -13.01
N ASN A 255 0.45 14.84 -11.82
CA ASN A 255 0.62 15.84 -10.75
C ASN A 255 1.66 16.93 -11.09
N PHE A 256 2.53 16.70 -12.07
CA PHE A 256 3.59 17.61 -12.50
C PHE A 256 3.35 18.22 -13.90
N LEU A 257 2.21 17.92 -14.51
CA LEU A 257 1.82 18.42 -15.83
C LEU A 257 0.64 19.39 -15.71
N ASP A 258 0.77 20.57 -16.29
CA ASP A 258 -0.26 21.61 -16.21
C ASP A 258 -1.50 21.26 -17.06
N LYS A 259 -1.26 20.83 -18.31
CA LYS A 259 -2.32 20.51 -19.29
C LYS A 259 -1.95 19.25 -20.05
N TYR A 260 -2.87 18.31 -20.11
CA TYR A 260 -2.70 17.05 -20.86
C TYR A 260 -4.07 16.45 -21.19
N GLU A 261 -4.11 15.63 -22.24
CA GLU A 261 -5.25 14.78 -22.58
C GLU A 261 -5.00 13.36 -22.05
N ASP A 262 -5.96 12.81 -21.29
CA ASP A 262 -5.86 11.48 -20.66
C ASP A 262 -6.78 10.48 -21.35
N LEU A 263 -6.21 9.61 -22.18
CA LEU A 263 -6.95 8.53 -22.87
C LEU A 263 -7.21 7.30 -21.97
N LEU A 264 -6.52 7.17 -20.81
CA LEU A 264 -6.73 6.05 -19.90
C LEU A 264 -7.98 6.23 -19.02
N GLY A 265 -8.36 7.47 -18.77
CA GLY A 265 -9.38 7.82 -17.79
C GLY A 265 -8.99 7.51 -16.35
N ASN A 266 -9.64 8.14 -15.41
CA ASN A 266 -9.46 7.92 -13.98
C ASN A 266 -10.53 6.97 -13.44
N ASP A 267 -10.18 6.11 -12.49
CA ASP A 267 -11.18 5.38 -11.73
C ASP A 267 -12.10 6.39 -11.02
N LEU A 268 -13.41 6.28 -11.18
CA LEU A 268 -14.36 7.20 -10.55
C LEU A 268 -14.20 7.20 -9.01
N ARG A 269 -13.80 6.08 -8.44
CA ARG A 269 -13.43 5.94 -7.02
C ARG A 269 -12.34 6.91 -6.56
N LEU A 270 -11.40 7.27 -7.44
CA LEU A 270 -10.21 8.09 -7.15
C LEU A 270 -10.42 9.57 -7.48
N THR A 271 -11.62 9.94 -7.91
CA THR A 271 -12.02 11.34 -8.05
C THR A 271 -12.41 11.91 -6.68
N ASN A 272 -12.32 13.24 -6.52
CA ASN A 272 -12.71 13.89 -5.27
C ASN A 272 -14.14 13.55 -4.85
N ILE A 273 -15.04 13.46 -5.80
CA ILE A 273 -16.45 13.11 -5.56
C ILE A 273 -16.61 11.63 -5.18
N GLY A 274 -15.86 10.72 -5.81
CA GLY A 274 -15.87 9.30 -5.46
C GLY A 274 -15.28 9.02 -4.07
N GLU A 275 -14.25 9.75 -3.69
CA GLU A 275 -13.67 9.70 -2.33
C GLU A 275 -14.63 10.27 -1.28
N LEU A 276 -15.36 11.34 -1.61
CA LEU A 276 -16.37 11.93 -0.75
C LEU A 276 -17.47 10.90 -0.43
N LEU A 277 -18.10 10.31 -1.44
CA LEU A 277 -19.16 9.33 -1.26
C LEU A 277 -18.66 8.08 -0.51
N THR A 278 -17.46 7.61 -0.85
CA THR A 278 -16.86 6.47 -0.15
C THR A 278 -16.65 6.77 1.34
N SER A 279 -16.29 8.01 1.69
CA SER A 279 -16.11 8.44 3.08
C SER A 279 -17.45 8.51 3.82
N ILE A 280 -18.50 9.05 3.20
CA ILE A 280 -19.87 9.07 3.76
C ILE A 280 -20.36 7.63 4.03
N ILE A 281 -20.24 6.73 3.05
CA ILE A 281 -20.64 5.32 3.22
C ILE A 281 -19.88 4.64 4.35
N LYS A 282 -18.56 4.89 4.47
CA LYS A 282 -17.75 4.35 5.58
C LYS A 282 -18.25 4.86 6.94
N ILE A 283 -18.62 6.13 7.03
CA ILE A 283 -19.19 6.72 8.26
C ILE A 283 -20.52 6.06 8.60
N LEU A 284 -21.42 5.88 7.62
CA LEU A 284 -22.74 5.26 7.82
C LEU A 284 -22.65 3.75 8.17
N CYS A 285 -21.62 3.06 7.68
CA CYS A 285 -21.44 1.62 7.90
C CYS A 285 -20.67 1.28 9.18
N ASN A 286 -19.85 2.20 9.68
CA ASN A 286 -19.04 1.99 10.87
C ASN A 286 -19.61 2.82 12.02
N ASN A 287 -19.33 2.38 13.26
CA ASN A 287 -19.50 3.26 14.40
C ASN A 287 -18.60 4.49 14.21
N PHE A 288 -18.93 5.59 14.90
CA PHE A 288 -18.17 6.83 14.83
C PHE A 288 -16.65 6.61 14.85
N ASP A 289 -15.98 7.07 13.79
CA ASP A 289 -14.54 7.04 13.64
C ASP A 289 -14.06 8.45 13.25
N LEU A 290 -13.29 9.05 14.13
CA LEU A 290 -12.76 10.40 13.95
C LEU A 290 -11.88 10.52 12.69
N LYS A 291 -11.17 9.46 12.33
CA LYS A 291 -10.36 9.40 11.10
C LYS A 291 -11.22 9.56 9.84
N LEU A 292 -12.35 8.88 9.79
CA LEU A 292 -13.27 8.97 8.66
C LEU A 292 -13.89 10.36 8.56
N LEU A 293 -14.20 10.99 9.70
CA LEU A 293 -14.68 12.35 9.73
C LEU A 293 -13.64 13.33 9.17
N PHE A 294 -12.37 13.21 9.57
CA PHE A 294 -11.30 14.05 9.00
C PHE A 294 -11.03 13.79 7.53
N LEU A 295 -11.13 12.54 7.06
CA LEU A 295 -11.04 12.25 5.62
C LEU A 295 -12.16 12.95 4.83
N LEU A 296 -13.37 13.00 5.39
CA LEU A 296 -14.49 13.73 4.80
C LEU A 296 -14.20 15.24 4.78
N LEU A 297 -13.83 15.83 5.92
CA LEU A 297 -13.58 17.27 6.06
C LEU A 297 -12.40 17.78 5.23
N LYS A 298 -11.39 16.95 4.99
CA LYS A 298 -10.23 17.26 4.16
C LYS A 298 -10.46 17.03 2.67
N ASN A 299 -11.65 16.59 2.27
CA ASN A 299 -11.95 16.44 0.86
C ASN A 299 -11.98 17.82 0.18
N PRO A 300 -11.30 18.03 -0.96
CA PRO A 300 -11.22 19.33 -1.63
C PRO A 300 -12.57 19.94 -2.03
N LEU A 301 -13.63 19.13 -2.12
CA LEU A 301 -14.98 19.59 -2.42
C LEU A 301 -15.69 20.19 -1.19
N ILE A 302 -15.25 19.82 0.01
CA ILE A 302 -15.77 20.35 1.27
C ILE A 302 -14.88 21.50 1.71
N ASN A 303 -15.37 22.73 1.52
CA ASN A 303 -14.65 23.91 1.97
C ASN A 303 -14.86 24.11 3.48
N CYS A 304 -14.04 23.42 4.30
CA CYS A 304 -14.04 23.58 5.75
C CYS A 304 -12.84 24.41 6.20
N PRO A 305 -12.99 25.71 6.43
CA PRO A 305 -11.85 26.60 6.77
C PRO A 305 -11.26 26.29 8.14
N THR A 306 -12.00 25.61 9.00
CA THR A 306 -11.63 25.36 10.40
C THR A 306 -11.03 23.96 10.64
N VAL A 307 -10.90 23.13 9.58
CA VAL A 307 -10.44 21.74 9.72
C VAL A 307 -9.05 21.62 10.35
N GLN A 308 -8.13 22.55 10.02
CA GLN A 308 -6.78 22.54 10.59
C GLN A 308 -6.79 22.90 12.10
N GLN A 309 -7.62 23.87 12.49
CA GLN A 309 -7.77 24.25 13.90
C GLN A 309 -8.39 23.11 14.70
N LEU A 310 -9.42 22.46 14.17
CA LEU A 310 -10.03 21.29 14.77
C LEU A 310 -9.01 20.14 14.93
N GLU A 311 -8.18 19.89 13.91
CA GLU A 311 -7.14 18.88 13.95
C GLU A 311 -6.08 19.19 15.02
N LEU A 312 -5.60 20.42 15.10
CA LEU A 312 -4.64 20.86 16.13
C LEU A 312 -5.22 20.75 17.53
N MET A 313 -6.46 21.15 17.72
CA MET A 313 -7.15 21.06 18.99
C MET A 313 -7.27 19.61 19.47
N LEU A 314 -7.63 18.69 18.58
CA LEU A 314 -7.79 17.26 18.89
C LEU A 314 -6.45 16.55 19.07
N SER A 315 -5.38 17.00 18.38
CA SER A 315 -4.06 16.42 18.53
C SER A 315 -3.44 16.67 19.90
N ASN A 316 -3.81 17.75 20.56
CA ASN A 316 -3.17 18.19 21.82
C ASN A 316 -3.87 17.64 23.07
N LYS A 317 -5.14 17.23 23.03
CA LYS A 317 -5.91 16.95 24.25
C LYS A 317 -6.54 15.57 24.39
N ASN A 318 -6.95 14.89 23.30
CA ASN A 318 -7.70 13.65 23.43
C ASN A 318 -7.46 12.67 22.26
N ARG A 319 -6.79 11.56 22.54
CA ARG A 319 -6.52 10.49 21.55
C ARG A 319 -7.74 9.66 21.15
N PHE A 320 -8.81 9.65 21.96
CA PHE A 320 -9.95 8.74 21.75
C PHE A 320 -11.29 9.46 21.95
N ILE A 321 -11.84 9.96 20.85
CA ILE A 321 -13.21 10.43 20.80
C ILE A 321 -14.07 9.28 20.31
N SER A 322 -14.89 8.71 21.18
CA SER A 322 -15.65 7.49 20.94
C SER A 322 -17.07 7.71 20.41
N SER A 323 -17.55 8.94 20.38
CA SER A 323 -18.89 9.25 19.92
C SER A 323 -19.01 10.68 19.41
N PRO A 324 -20.00 10.97 18.50
CA PRO A 324 -20.28 12.33 18.03
C PRO A 324 -20.62 13.28 19.18
N LYS A 325 -21.39 12.80 20.17
CA LYS A 325 -21.79 13.60 21.36
C LYS A 325 -20.59 14.05 22.17
N TYR A 326 -19.56 13.20 22.26
CA TYR A 326 -18.34 13.55 22.98
C TYR A 326 -17.53 14.64 22.26
N LEU A 327 -17.54 14.66 20.93
CA LEU A 327 -16.92 15.73 20.14
C LEU A 327 -17.56 17.08 20.48
N LEU A 328 -18.89 17.15 20.63
CA LEU A 328 -19.61 18.37 20.99
C LEU A 328 -19.42 18.84 22.45
N GLN A 329 -18.97 17.94 23.35
CA GLN A 329 -18.67 18.26 24.75
C GLN A 329 -17.27 18.88 24.92
N LEU A 330 -16.44 18.88 23.89
CA LEU A 330 -15.14 19.53 23.96
C LEU A 330 -15.30 21.04 24.10
N GLN A 331 -14.39 21.64 24.86
CA GLN A 331 -14.29 23.09 24.93
C GLN A 331 -13.65 23.61 23.66
N PHE A 332 -14.43 24.30 22.87
CA PHE A 332 -13.99 24.97 21.66
C PHE A 332 -13.65 26.43 22.02
N ASP A 333 -12.47 26.87 21.60
CA ASP A 333 -12.03 28.26 21.77
C ASP A 333 -12.75 29.21 20.78
N ASN A 334 -13.44 28.63 19.77
CA ASN A 334 -14.21 29.36 18.75
C ASN A 334 -15.60 28.69 18.62
N GLU A 335 -16.68 29.49 18.81
CA GLU A 335 -18.06 29.03 18.71
C GLU A 335 -18.44 28.64 17.27
N ASP A 336 -17.84 29.25 16.24
CA ASP A 336 -18.08 28.91 14.83
C ASP A 336 -17.67 27.47 14.53
N ILE A 337 -16.55 27.01 15.11
CA ILE A 337 -16.08 25.62 14.97
C ILE A 337 -17.07 24.67 15.63
N ARG A 338 -17.59 25.03 16.77
CA ARG A 338 -18.55 24.24 17.52
C ARG A 338 -19.87 24.10 16.77
N GLU A 339 -20.38 25.20 16.25
CA GLU A 339 -21.60 25.23 15.44
C GLU A 339 -21.45 24.42 14.15
N TYR A 340 -20.30 24.56 13.47
CA TYR A 340 -19.97 23.75 12.29
C TYR A 340 -19.95 22.26 12.61
N CYS A 341 -19.31 21.87 13.72
CA CYS A 341 -19.28 20.47 14.15
C CYS A 341 -20.69 19.96 14.51
N ARG A 342 -21.53 20.77 15.14
CA ARG A 342 -22.92 20.42 15.45
C ARG A 342 -23.71 20.14 14.18
N ASN A 343 -23.70 21.09 13.23
CA ASN A 343 -24.40 20.96 11.95
C ASN A 343 -23.95 19.72 11.17
N LEU A 344 -22.65 19.46 11.16
CA LEU A 344 -22.09 18.29 10.49
C LEU A 344 -22.52 16.97 11.16
N ILE A 345 -22.53 16.92 12.49
CA ILE A 345 -22.96 15.75 13.25
C ILE A 345 -24.45 15.49 13.03
N ASP A 346 -25.26 16.55 13.04
CA ASP A 346 -26.69 16.46 12.77
C ASP A 346 -26.97 15.95 11.36
N ILE A 347 -26.17 16.30 10.36
CA ILE A 347 -26.30 15.79 8.99
C ILE A 347 -25.86 14.31 8.89
N LEU A 348 -24.77 13.93 9.55
CA LEU A 348 -24.14 12.62 9.37
C LEU A 348 -24.71 11.51 10.28
N PHE A 349 -25.28 11.85 11.43
CA PHE A 349 -25.59 10.89 12.50
C PHE A 349 -27.04 10.94 13.00
N THR A 350 -27.96 11.55 12.25
CA THR A 350 -29.39 11.61 12.58
C THR A 350 -30.06 10.24 12.58
N ASP A 351 -29.75 9.43 11.57
CA ASP A 351 -30.39 8.13 11.37
C ASP A 351 -29.38 6.98 11.27
N THR A 352 -29.70 5.86 11.93
CA THR A 352 -28.97 4.62 11.77
C THR A 352 -29.63 3.77 10.68
N PRO A 353 -29.05 3.65 9.49
CA PRO A 353 -29.66 2.90 8.40
C PRO A 353 -29.75 1.42 8.76
N HIS A 354 -30.90 0.79 8.47
CA HIS A 354 -31.15 -0.61 8.83
C HIS A 354 -30.64 -1.60 7.78
N ASN A 355 -30.55 -1.20 6.51
CA ASN A 355 -30.09 -2.05 5.40
C ASN A 355 -29.25 -1.25 4.39
N ILE A 356 -28.67 -1.93 3.41
CA ILE A 356 -27.80 -1.31 2.40
C ILE A 356 -28.54 -0.33 1.51
N GLN A 357 -29.80 -0.60 1.18
CA GLN A 357 -30.62 0.32 0.41
C GLN A 357 -30.79 1.67 1.14
N ALA A 358 -31.05 1.63 2.44
CA ALA A 358 -31.14 2.84 3.27
C ALA A 358 -29.80 3.59 3.34
N ILE A 359 -28.66 2.86 3.41
CA ILE A 359 -27.31 3.46 3.35
C ILE A 359 -27.13 4.23 2.04
N LEU A 360 -27.49 3.65 0.90
CA LEU A 360 -27.36 4.30 -0.42
C LEU A 360 -28.24 5.54 -0.54
N THR A 361 -29.49 5.45 -0.08
CA THR A 361 -30.44 6.58 -0.09
C THR A 361 -29.94 7.72 0.80
N LEU A 362 -29.55 7.41 2.04
CA LEU A 362 -28.97 8.40 2.96
C LEU A 362 -27.67 8.99 2.43
N THR A 363 -26.82 8.18 1.77
CA THR A 363 -25.59 8.69 1.14
C THR A 363 -25.90 9.78 0.12
N LYS A 364 -26.92 9.58 -0.72
CA LYS A 364 -27.35 10.58 -1.69
C LYS A 364 -27.87 11.85 -0.99
N GLU A 365 -28.75 11.71 -0.02
CA GLU A 365 -29.35 12.83 0.73
C GLU A 365 -28.29 13.64 1.50
N ILE A 366 -27.37 12.97 2.20
CA ILE A 366 -26.27 13.62 2.91
C ILE A 366 -25.36 14.37 1.93
N THR A 367 -25.07 13.76 0.80
CA THR A 367 -24.21 14.37 -0.23
C THR A 367 -24.86 15.63 -0.80
N GLU A 368 -26.16 15.63 -1.08
CA GLU A 368 -26.91 16.77 -1.56
C GLU A 368 -27.08 17.89 -0.49
N LYS A 369 -27.19 17.50 0.79
CA LYS A 369 -27.18 18.46 1.91
C LYS A 369 -25.83 19.13 2.10
N LEU A 370 -24.73 18.38 1.95
CA LEU A 370 -23.37 18.91 2.08
C LEU A 370 -22.98 19.78 0.88
N LEU A 371 -23.38 19.39 -0.32
CA LEU A 371 -23.03 20.05 -1.59
C LEU A 371 -24.17 19.93 -2.60
N PRO A 372 -25.11 20.90 -2.66
CA PRO A 372 -26.29 20.82 -3.55
C PRO A 372 -25.95 20.68 -5.04
N THR A 373 -24.84 21.26 -5.49
CA THR A 373 -24.39 21.24 -6.90
C THR A 373 -23.41 20.12 -7.22
N ILE A 374 -23.33 19.08 -6.39
CA ILE A 374 -22.30 18.06 -6.50
C ILE A 374 -22.40 17.25 -7.81
N TRP A 375 -23.61 16.99 -8.27
CA TRP A 375 -23.83 16.18 -9.47
C TRP A 375 -23.46 16.90 -10.77
N GLU A 376 -23.28 18.23 -10.71
CA GLU A 376 -22.77 19.06 -11.81
C GLU A 376 -21.23 19.08 -11.87
N LYS A 377 -20.54 18.60 -10.82
CA LYS A 377 -19.09 18.51 -10.78
C LYS A 377 -18.58 17.38 -11.65
N GLU A 378 -17.28 17.43 -11.95
CA GLU A 378 -16.56 16.43 -12.75
C GLU A 378 -16.75 15.01 -12.17
N GLY A 379 -17.37 14.11 -12.94
CA GLY A 379 -17.71 12.75 -12.51
C GLY A 379 -19.03 12.61 -11.74
N GLY A 380 -19.78 13.71 -11.53
CA GLY A 380 -21.00 13.71 -10.75
C GLY A 380 -22.15 12.97 -11.43
N ALA A 381 -22.33 13.17 -12.74
CA ALA A 381 -23.38 12.51 -13.51
C ALA A 381 -23.21 10.98 -13.53
N GLU A 382 -22.00 10.51 -13.80
CA GLU A 382 -21.67 9.07 -13.79
C GLU A 382 -21.87 8.45 -12.40
N LEU A 383 -21.60 9.23 -11.36
CA LEU A 383 -21.73 8.76 -9.99
C LEU A 383 -23.18 8.71 -9.53
N LEU A 384 -24.00 9.67 -9.94
CA LEU A 384 -25.44 9.66 -9.70
C LEU A 384 -26.12 8.48 -10.40
N GLU A 385 -25.77 8.22 -11.66
CA GLU A 385 -26.23 7.05 -12.40
C GLU A 385 -25.82 5.75 -11.70
N PHE A 386 -24.54 5.66 -11.27
CA PHE A 386 -24.07 4.50 -10.53
C PHE A 386 -24.84 4.27 -9.23
N LEU A 387 -25.05 5.29 -8.41
CA LEU A 387 -25.83 5.18 -7.16
C LEU A 387 -27.28 4.75 -7.42
N THR A 388 -27.92 5.32 -8.44
CA THR A 388 -29.29 4.98 -8.82
C THR A 388 -29.39 3.52 -9.23
N ASN A 389 -28.47 3.06 -10.07
CA ASN A 389 -28.41 1.66 -10.51
C ASN A 389 -28.12 0.72 -9.33
N LEU A 390 -27.15 1.07 -8.47
CA LEU A 390 -26.80 0.24 -7.31
C LEU A 390 -27.95 0.15 -6.31
N THR A 391 -28.71 1.21 -6.12
CA THR A 391 -29.91 1.22 -5.26
C THR A 391 -30.99 0.29 -5.84
N ALA A 392 -31.21 0.30 -7.16
CA ALA A 392 -32.13 -0.63 -7.82
C ALA A 392 -31.73 -2.11 -7.67
N TYR A 393 -30.42 -2.38 -7.64
CA TYR A 393 -29.86 -3.73 -7.49
C TYR A 393 -29.55 -4.13 -6.04
N SER A 394 -29.94 -3.33 -5.06
CA SER A 394 -29.66 -3.56 -3.62
C SER A 394 -30.18 -4.88 -3.10
N LYS A 395 -31.22 -5.50 -3.72
CA LYS A 395 -31.74 -6.82 -3.38
C LYS A 395 -30.66 -7.93 -3.35
N TYR A 396 -29.62 -7.85 -4.20
CA TYR A 396 -28.54 -8.83 -4.27
C TYR A 396 -27.45 -8.64 -3.20
N ILE A 397 -27.46 -7.50 -2.50
CA ILE A 397 -26.45 -7.14 -1.49
C ILE A 397 -27.03 -6.86 -0.10
N ASN A 398 -28.34 -6.84 0.06
CA ASN A 398 -29.00 -6.53 1.34
C ASN A 398 -28.64 -7.54 2.47
N SER A 399 -28.28 -8.77 2.12
CA SER A 399 -27.81 -9.79 3.08
C SER A 399 -26.35 -9.60 3.54
N THR A 400 -25.64 -8.60 3.03
CA THR A 400 -24.24 -8.32 3.35
C THR A 400 -24.13 -7.59 4.68
N ASP A 401 -23.09 -7.93 5.49
CA ASP A 401 -22.77 -7.16 6.69
C ASP A 401 -22.43 -5.71 6.29
N LYS A 402 -23.00 -4.75 7.02
CA LYS A 402 -22.73 -3.32 6.80
C LYS A 402 -21.25 -2.99 6.81
N LYS A 403 -20.45 -3.67 7.64
CA LYS A 403 -18.99 -3.44 7.74
C LYS A 403 -18.23 -3.78 6.46
N ASP A 404 -18.74 -4.72 5.66
CA ASP A 404 -18.11 -5.12 4.40
C ASP A 404 -18.58 -4.30 3.21
N PHE A 405 -19.72 -3.64 3.32
CA PHE A 405 -20.30 -2.87 2.22
C PHE A 405 -19.37 -1.76 1.67
N PRO A 406 -18.60 -0.99 2.46
CA PRO A 406 -17.67 0.00 1.91
C PRO A 406 -16.62 -0.58 0.95
N LYS A 407 -16.19 -1.82 1.18
CA LYS A 407 -15.23 -2.52 0.29
C LYS A 407 -15.91 -2.92 -1.02
N ILE A 408 -17.14 -3.43 -0.92
CA ILE A 408 -17.98 -3.77 -2.07
C ILE A 408 -18.23 -2.54 -2.93
N PHE A 409 -18.69 -1.45 -2.32
CA PHE A 409 -18.94 -0.18 -3.00
C PHE A 409 -17.68 0.33 -3.73
N SER A 410 -16.55 0.35 -3.03
CA SER A 410 -15.26 0.76 -3.59
C SER A 410 -14.81 -0.13 -4.77
N PHE A 411 -15.05 -1.44 -4.69
CA PHE A 411 -14.75 -2.38 -5.78
C PHE A 411 -15.64 -2.11 -7.00
N LEU A 412 -16.95 -1.97 -6.81
CA LEU A 412 -17.89 -1.69 -7.91
C LEU A 412 -17.58 -0.34 -8.57
N LEU A 413 -17.28 0.68 -7.76
CA LEU A 413 -16.96 2.03 -8.25
C LEU A 413 -15.64 2.05 -9.04
N SER A 414 -14.64 1.23 -8.68
CA SER A 414 -13.38 1.12 -9.41
C SER A 414 -13.51 0.58 -10.84
N ASN A 415 -14.65 -0.03 -11.16
CA ASN A 415 -14.96 -0.53 -12.49
C ASN A 415 -15.48 0.54 -13.47
N ILE A 416 -15.76 1.76 -12.97
CA ILE A 416 -16.26 2.88 -13.75
C ILE A 416 -15.12 3.85 -13.99
N LYS A 417 -14.96 4.27 -15.27
CA LYS A 417 -13.95 5.24 -15.68
C LYS A 417 -14.59 6.59 -15.96
N HIS A 418 -13.95 7.63 -15.50
CA HIS A 418 -14.25 9.00 -15.85
C HIS A 418 -13.15 9.54 -16.77
N TYR A 419 -13.54 10.18 -17.87
CA TYR A 419 -12.64 10.78 -18.86
C TYR A 419 -12.79 12.29 -18.80
N LYS A 420 -11.67 12.98 -18.53
CA LYS A 420 -11.66 14.43 -18.51
C LYS A 420 -11.64 14.97 -19.95
N ASN A 421 -12.68 15.70 -20.34
CA ASN A 421 -12.72 16.38 -21.63
C ASN A 421 -11.80 17.61 -21.59
N THR A 422 -10.57 17.45 -22.10
CA THR A 422 -9.66 18.58 -22.34
C THR A 422 -9.47 18.72 -23.84
N ASN A 423 -10.20 19.67 -24.44
CA ASN A 423 -9.99 19.99 -25.85
C ASN A 423 -8.64 20.67 -26.05
N THR A 424 -7.83 20.15 -27.00
CA THR A 424 -6.61 20.75 -27.55
C THR A 424 -5.43 20.94 -26.56
N THR A 425 -4.76 19.83 -26.23
CA THR A 425 -3.44 19.88 -25.59
C THR A 425 -2.39 19.22 -26.47
N SER A 426 -1.15 19.72 -26.37
CA SER A 426 0.00 19.12 -27.08
C SER A 426 0.51 17.84 -26.41
N ILE A 427 0.16 17.58 -25.15
CA ILE A 427 0.59 16.41 -24.37
C ILE A 427 -0.57 15.43 -24.27
N ILE A 428 -0.35 14.20 -24.73
CA ILE A 428 -1.35 13.12 -24.73
C ILE A 428 -0.78 11.93 -23.94
N ILE A 429 -1.55 11.46 -22.95
CA ILE A 429 -1.20 10.29 -22.15
C ILE A 429 -2.11 9.14 -22.54
N GLY A 430 -1.54 8.02 -22.94
CA GLY A 430 -2.32 6.87 -23.41
C GLY A 430 -1.58 5.55 -23.24
N ARG A 431 -2.29 4.47 -23.54
CA ARG A 431 -1.72 3.14 -23.57
C ARG A 431 -0.99 2.93 -24.92
N PRO A 432 -0.10 1.92 -25.00
CA PRO A 432 0.51 1.57 -26.26
C PRO A 432 -0.51 1.37 -27.39
N GLU A 433 -1.61 0.67 -27.12
CA GLU A 433 -2.68 0.42 -28.10
C GLU A 433 -3.44 1.68 -28.55
N ASP A 434 -3.47 2.72 -27.71
CA ASP A 434 -4.15 3.97 -28.03
C ASP A 434 -3.31 4.88 -28.92
N LEU A 435 -1.98 4.84 -28.78
CA LEU A 435 -1.06 5.82 -29.33
C LEU A 435 -0.19 5.29 -30.48
N ALA A 436 0.02 3.98 -30.60
CA ALA A 436 1.05 3.40 -31.48
C ALA A 436 0.88 3.71 -32.97
N LEU A 437 -0.33 3.92 -33.45
CA LEU A 437 -0.61 4.23 -34.84
C LEU A 437 -0.46 5.71 -35.22
N CYS A 438 -0.40 6.58 -34.17
CA CYS A 438 -0.42 8.02 -34.33
C CYS A 438 0.98 8.61 -34.38
N GLU A 439 1.13 9.74 -35.05
CA GLU A 439 2.40 10.45 -35.18
C GLU A 439 2.54 11.48 -34.06
N PHE A 440 3.74 11.49 -33.45
CA PHE A 440 4.15 12.44 -32.44
C PHE A 440 5.53 12.99 -32.75
N ASP A 441 5.79 14.24 -32.38
CA ASP A 441 7.12 14.84 -32.51
C ASP A 441 8.07 14.26 -31.46
N LEU A 442 7.51 13.84 -30.30
CA LEU A 442 8.25 13.27 -29.19
C LEU A 442 7.41 12.18 -28.51
N ILE A 443 7.98 11.01 -28.33
CA ILE A 443 7.39 9.94 -27.52
C ILE A 443 8.22 9.73 -26.26
N ILE A 444 7.56 9.70 -25.13
CA ILE A 444 8.14 9.40 -23.82
C ILE A 444 7.62 8.04 -23.35
N LEU A 445 8.55 7.11 -23.14
CA LEU A 445 8.29 5.76 -22.61
C LEU A 445 8.80 5.70 -21.17
N PRO A 446 7.98 6.08 -20.18
CA PRO A 446 8.39 6.11 -18.78
C PRO A 446 8.38 4.70 -18.19
N HIS A 447 9.19 4.52 -17.16
CA HIS A 447 9.28 3.30 -16.36
C HIS A 447 9.37 2.04 -17.21
N PHE A 448 10.34 2.09 -18.16
CA PHE A 448 10.50 1.09 -19.22
C PHE A 448 11.21 -0.16 -18.70
N ASN A 449 10.54 -0.87 -17.82
CA ASN A 449 11.03 -2.07 -17.15
C ASN A 449 10.25 -3.34 -17.53
N ASN A 450 10.76 -4.48 -17.10
CA ASN A 450 10.12 -5.76 -17.37
C ASN A 450 8.72 -5.88 -16.77
N GLU A 451 8.44 -5.26 -15.61
CA GLU A 451 7.12 -5.37 -14.96
C GLU A 451 6.01 -4.65 -15.75
N ASN A 452 6.34 -3.52 -16.40
CA ASN A 452 5.37 -2.70 -17.12
C ASN A 452 5.37 -2.98 -18.64
N TRP A 453 6.49 -3.40 -19.21
CA TRP A 453 6.67 -3.60 -20.65
C TRP A 453 6.88 -5.06 -21.06
N THR A 454 6.72 -5.99 -20.14
CA THR A 454 6.67 -7.42 -20.41
C THR A 454 5.47 -8.00 -19.69
N LEU A 455 4.43 -8.39 -20.42
CA LEU A 455 3.31 -9.09 -19.79
C LEU A 455 3.75 -10.51 -19.47
N SER A 456 3.83 -10.82 -18.19
CA SER A 456 3.89 -12.23 -17.76
C SER A 456 2.53 -12.88 -18.01
N ALA A 457 2.51 -14.01 -18.68
CA ALA A 457 1.29 -14.81 -18.81
C ALA A 457 0.79 -15.18 -17.41
N LYS A 458 -0.36 -14.62 -17.02
CA LYS A 458 -1.00 -14.99 -15.75
C LYS A 458 -1.72 -16.31 -15.94
N ALA A 459 -1.57 -17.22 -14.98
CA ALA A 459 -2.36 -18.47 -14.99
C ALA A 459 -3.86 -18.14 -14.93
N HIS A 460 -4.66 -18.87 -15.74
CA HIS A 460 -6.12 -18.73 -15.66
C HIS A 460 -6.59 -19.28 -14.30
N PRO A 461 -7.43 -18.52 -13.55
CA PRO A 461 -7.79 -18.90 -12.18
C PRO A 461 -8.65 -20.18 -12.10
N TRP A 462 -9.38 -20.52 -13.17
CA TRP A 462 -10.38 -21.59 -13.17
C TRP A 462 -10.06 -22.75 -14.12
N LEU A 463 -9.17 -22.56 -15.09
CA LEU A 463 -8.86 -23.56 -16.11
C LEU A 463 -7.36 -23.81 -16.21
N SER A 464 -6.97 -25.05 -16.43
CA SER A 464 -5.58 -25.39 -16.74
C SER A 464 -5.20 -24.88 -18.14
N LYS A 465 -3.91 -24.70 -18.37
CA LYS A 465 -3.40 -24.30 -19.70
C LYS A 465 -3.85 -25.26 -20.80
N LYS A 466 -3.86 -26.56 -20.50
CA LYS A 466 -4.30 -27.60 -21.43
C LYS A 466 -5.81 -27.49 -21.76
N ALA A 467 -6.63 -27.22 -20.74
CA ALA A 467 -8.06 -27.00 -20.95
C ALA A 467 -8.34 -25.77 -21.81
N LEU A 468 -7.64 -24.66 -21.60
CA LEU A 468 -7.77 -23.45 -22.39
C LEU A 468 -7.44 -23.70 -23.88
N GLN A 469 -6.37 -24.41 -24.17
CA GLN A 469 -5.95 -24.75 -25.53
C GLN A 469 -6.99 -25.62 -26.26
N ILE A 470 -7.52 -26.65 -25.57
CA ILE A 470 -8.50 -27.58 -26.16
C ILE A 470 -9.85 -26.89 -26.38
N LEU A 471 -10.26 -26.05 -25.45
CA LEU A 471 -11.50 -25.26 -25.55
C LEU A 471 -11.34 -24.07 -26.51
N ASN A 472 -10.15 -23.85 -27.07
CA ASN A 472 -9.82 -22.71 -27.90
C ASN A 472 -10.21 -21.35 -27.25
N ILE A 473 -10.04 -21.28 -25.93
CA ILE A 473 -10.24 -20.04 -25.17
C ILE A 473 -8.91 -19.31 -25.07
N ASP A 474 -8.83 -18.15 -25.68
CA ASP A 474 -7.63 -17.33 -25.63
C ASP A 474 -7.45 -16.75 -24.23
N TYR A 475 -6.37 -17.14 -23.60
CA TYR A 475 -5.94 -16.55 -22.34
C TYR A 475 -4.48 -16.16 -22.42
N ASP A 476 -4.24 -14.84 -22.54
CA ASP A 476 -2.98 -14.10 -22.39
C ASP A 476 -1.63 -14.73 -22.86
N GLU A 477 -1.60 -15.73 -23.73
CA GLU A 477 -0.34 -16.25 -24.32
C GLU A 477 0.30 -15.28 -25.32
N ILE A 478 -0.46 -14.33 -25.84
CA ILE A 478 -0.03 -13.39 -26.91
C ILE A 478 0.74 -12.19 -26.32
N ALA A 479 0.74 -12.06 -25.02
CA ALA A 479 1.19 -10.84 -24.35
C ALA A 479 2.66 -10.42 -24.57
N PRO A 480 3.68 -11.33 -24.63
CA PRO A 480 5.07 -10.90 -24.78
C PRO A 480 5.40 -10.30 -26.16
N THR A 481 4.72 -10.78 -27.21
CA THR A 481 4.94 -10.29 -28.59
C THR A 481 4.22 -8.96 -28.84
N LEU A 482 3.07 -8.76 -28.24
CA LEU A 482 2.22 -7.58 -28.40
C LEU A 482 2.96 -6.27 -28.08
N TYR A 483 3.70 -6.21 -26.98
CA TYR A 483 4.46 -5.01 -26.65
C TYR A 483 5.66 -4.80 -27.56
N SER A 484 6.22 -5.87 -28.12
CA SER A 484 7.24 -5.76 -29.16
C SER A 484 6.69 -5.08 -30.41
N ASP A 485 5.47 -5.43 -30.82
CA ASP A 485 4.83 -4.84 -31.99
C ASP A 485 4.53 -3.35 -31.80
N TYR A 486 3.96 -2.98 -30.67
CA TYR A 486 3.76 -1.56 -30.34
C TYR A 486 5.07 -0.80 -30.21
N PHE A 487 6.08 -1.38 -29.60
CA PHE A 487 7.40 -0.77 -29.46
C PHE A 487 8.04 -0.53 -30.82
N ASN A 488 7.96 -1.48 -31.75
CA ASN A 488 8.46 -1.33 -33.13
C ASN A 488 7.75 -0.19 -33.88
N LEU A 489 6.45 0.04 -33.63
CA LEU A 489 5.74 1.18 -34.18
C LEU A 489 6.21 2.51 -33.57
N PHE A 490 6.47 2.56 -32.28
CA PHE A 490 7.02 3.76 -31.66
C PHE A 490 8.40 4.11 -32.20
N LEU A 491 9.25 3.11 -32.48
CA LEU A 491 10.59 3.32 -33.06
C LEU A 491 10.58 4.01 -34.44
N GLN A 492 9.43 4.14 -35.09
CA GLN A 492 9.29 4.86 -36.35
C GLN A 492 9.09 6.38 -36.16
N ASN A 493 8.92 6.88 -34.94
CA ASN A 493 8.72 8.30 -34.63
C ASN A 493 10.06 9.06 -34.61
N LYS A 494 10.00 10.39 -34.79
CA LYS A 494 11.17 11.27 -34.94
C LYS A 494 12.10 11.27 -33.74
N GLN A 495 11.53 11.30 -32.54
CA GLN A 495 12.29 11.36 -31.30
C GLN A 495 11.63 10.51 -30.21
N ILE A 496 12.43 9.70 -29.52
CA ILE A 496 11.96 8.82 -28.45
C ILE A 496 12.83 9.03 -27.22
N VAL A 497 12.18 9.19 -26.09
CA VAL A 497 12.83 9.24 -24.77
C VAL A 497 12.36 8.05 -23.96
N ILE A 498 13.29 7.21 -23.57
CA ILE A 498 13.05 6.06 -22.72
C ILE A 498 13.58 6.39 -21.31
N LEU A 499 12.74 6.22 -20.29
CA LEU A 499 13.12 6.42 -18.90
C LEU A 499 12.89 5.13 -18.11
N ASN A 500 13.83 4.78 -17.25
CA ASN A 500 13.68 3.65 -16.33
C ASN A 500 14.25 3.99 -14.96
N ALA A 501 13.40 4.32 -13.99
CA ALA A 501 13.83 4.58 -12.63
C ALA A 501 14.54 3.36 -12.04
N LYS A 502 15.74 3.56 -11.44
CA LYS A 502 16.55 2.48 -10.84
C LYS A 502 15.82 1.77 -9.69
N LYS A 503 14.97 2.51 -8.97
CA LYS A 503 14.18 1.96 -7.85
C LYS A 503 12.72 2.36 -7.98
N TYR A 504 11.84 1.42 -7.70
CA TYR A 504 10.40 1.64 -7.59
C TYR A 504 9.86 0.85 -6.41
N ASP A 505 9.10 1.52 -5.53
CA ASP A 505 8.48 0.92 -4.33
C ASP A 505 9.49 0.15 -3.45
N GLY A 506 10.71 0.70 -3.32
CA GLY A 506 11.82 0.13 -2.56
C GLY A 506 12.58 -1.03 -3.23
N LYS A 507 12.19 -1.43 -4.45
CA LYS A 507 12.82 -2.52 -5.20
C LYS A 507 13.64 -1.97 -6.36
N LEU A 508 14.71 -2.69 -6.72
CA LEU A 508 15.47 -2.40 -7.94
C LEU A 508 14.63 -2.72 -9.18
N SER A 509 14.61 -1.79 -10.12
CA SER A 509 13.90 -1.94 -11.39
C SER A 509 14.83 -2.59 -12.42
N VAL A 510 14.34 -3.61 -13.12
CA VAL A 510 15.08 -4.28 -14.19
C VAL A 510 14.62 -3.73 -15.53
N PRO A 511 15.53 -3.18 -16.38
CA PRO A 511 15.17 -2.68 -17.71
C PRO A 511 14.42 -3.73 -18.54
N SER A 512 13.54 -3.27 -19.42
CA SER A 512 12.77 -4.16 -20.28
C SER A 512 13.68 -4.93 -21.24
N ASN A 513 13.38 -6.21 -21.46
CA ASN A 513 14.04 -7.04 -22.47
C ASN A 513 13.93 -6.45 -23.89
N LEU A 514 12.91 -5.63 -24.16
CA LEU A 514 12.76 -4.92 -25.43
C LEU A 514 13.90 -3.90 -25.63
N PHE A 515 14.31 -3.21 -24.57
CA PHE A 515 15.44 -2.29 -24.61
C PHE A 515 16.77 -3.03 -24.77
N LEU A 516 16.98 -4.12 -24.04
CA LEU A 516 18.19 -4.93 -24.15
C LEU A 516 18.40 -5.56 -25.54
N LYS A 517 17.33 -5.78 -26.30
CA LYS A 517 17.41 -6.24 -27.70
C LYS A 517 17.91 -5.14 -28.64
N LEU A 518 17.58 -3.88 -28.39
CA LEU A 518 18.10 -2.74 -29.15
C LEU A 518 19.62 -2.59 -28.97
N GLU A 519 20.14 -2.77 -27.78
CA GLU A 519 21.58 -2.69 -27.49
C GLU A 519 22.39 -3.78 -28.20
N LYS A 520 21.82 -4.97 -28.38
CA LYS A 520 22.50 -6.10 -29.08
C LYS A 520 22.45 -6.03 -30.60
N GLY A 521 21.56 -5.20 -31.16
CA GLY A 521 21.22 -5.20 -32.57
C GLY A 521 21.78 -4.05 -33.43
N SER A 522 22.93 -3.40 -33.11
CA SER A 522 23.61 -2.39 -33.94
C SER A 522 23.67 -0.93 -33.45
N VAL A 523 23.32 -0.63 -32.22
CA VAL A 523 23.60 0.71 -31.67
C VAL A 523 24.68 0.56 -30.60
N SER A 524 25.87 1.08 -30.88
CA SER A 524 26.99 1.08 -29.93
C SER A 524 26.54 1.79 -28.62
N PRO A 525 26.85 1.22 -27.44
CA PRO A 525 26.52 1.85 -26.14
C PRO A 525 27.05 3.29 -26.00
N ARG A 526 28.03 3.67 -26.81
CA ARG A 526 28.61 5.02 -26.81
C ARG A 526 27.68 6.11 -27.35
N GLY A 527 26.67 5.77 -28.15
CA GLY A 527 25.66 6.73 -28.61
C GLY A 527 24.53 7.00 -27.65
N LEU A 528 24.25 6.04 -26.74
CA LEU A 528 23.16 6.11 -25.78
C LEU A 528 23.56 6.75 -24.43
N THR A 529 24.86 6.81 -24.14
CA THR A 529 25.37 7.25 -22.82
C THR A 529 25.88 8.70 -22.78
N THR A 530 25.94 9.38 -23.91
CA THR A 530 26.50 10.76 -23.98
C THR A 530 25.46 11.87 -23.86
N GLY A 531 24.18 11.54 -23.69
CA GLY A 531 23.12 12.52 -23.35
C GLY A 531 23.06 12.83 -21.86
N SER A 532 24.25 12.78 -21.17
CA SER A 532 24.08 12.61 -19.83
C SER A 532 24.27 13.69 -18.85
N ASN A 533 25.18 13.77 -18.25
CA ASN A 533 25.48 14.40 -16.95
C ASN A 533 25.58 15.93 -16.98
N ASN A 534 25.65 16.55 -18.13
CA ASN A 534 25.84 18.01 -18.24
C ASN A 534 24.54 18.83 -18.14
N TYR A 535 23.35 18.20 -18.22
CA TYR A 535 22.08 18.93 -18.14
C TYR A 535 21.48 18.96 -16.72
N MET A 536 21.89 18.05 -15.85
CA MET A 536 21.40 18.03 -14.45
C MET A 536 22.17 18.96 -13.53
N ASP A 537 23.41 19.33 -13.88
CA ASP A 537 24.24 20.22 -13.03
C ASP A 537 23.79 21.68 -13.05
N THR A 538 22.90 22.07 -13.98
CA THR A 538 22.52 23.49 -14.11
C THR A 538 21.11 23.82 -13.59
N VAL A 539 20.27 22.86 -13.22
CA VAL A 539 18.86 23.18 -12.99
C VAL A 539 18.34 22.94 -11.55
N VAL A 540 19.00 22.16 -10.74
CA VAL A 540 18.59 22.03 -9.32
C VAL A 540 19.83 21.97 -8.41
N LYS A 541 20.65 23.00 -8.42
CA LYS A 541 21.21 23.43 -7.13
C LYS A 541 20.12 24.30 -6.50
N PRO A 542 19.56 23.91 -5.34
CA PRO A 542 18.88 24.89 -4.51
C PRO A 542 19.88 26.04 -4.37
N ARG A 543 19.46 27.27 -4.63
CA ARG A 543 20.21 28.43 -4.21
C ARG A 543 20.34 28.39 -2.69
N TYR A 544 21.31 27.66 -2.18
CA TYR A 544 21.90 27.97 -0.89
C TYR A 544 22.83 29.12 -1.11
N ASP A 545 22.25 30.33 -1.21
CA ASP A 545 22.97 31.55 -0.94
C ASP A 545 23.31 31.55 0.55
N LYS A 546 24.60 31.58 0.81
CA LYS A 546 25.37 31.60 2.03
C LYS A 546 25.69 30.21 2.56
N SER A 547 26.98 29.95 2.58
CA SER A 547 27.65 28.97 3.41
C SER A 547 27.17 29.09 4.85
N ILE A 548 26.09 28.39 5.16
CA ILE A 548 25.82 28.02 6.55
C ILE A 548 26.87 26.96 6.82
N GLU A 549 27.88 27.29 7.62
CA GLU A 549 28.70 26.29 8.27
C GLU A 549 27.73 25.34 9.00
N ILE A 550 27.51 24.18 8.41
CA ILE A 550 26.76 23.10 9.05
C ILE A 550 27.70 22.65 10.17
N HIS A 551 27.53 23.22 11.36
CA HIS A 551 28.09 22.61 12.55
C HIS A 551 27.53 21.20 12.61
N SER A 552 28.38 20.20 12.31
CA SER A 552 28.01 18.82 12.52
C SER A 552 27.67 18.67 14.01
N PRO A 553 26.44 18.29 14.34
CA PRO A 553 26.00 18.24 15.72
C PRO A 553 26.93 17.31 16.50
N SER A 554 27.37 17.74 17.68
CA SER A 554 28.24 16.96 18.56
C SER A 554 27.56 15.68 19.03
N PHE A 555 28.31 14.63 19.22
CA PHE A 555 27.77 13.38 19.78
C PHE A 555 27.22 13.64 21.19
N PRO A 556 26.05 13.07 21.56
CA PRO A 556 25.40 13.34 22.83
C PRO A 556 26.25 12.85 24.04
N THR A 557 26.42 13.66 25.04
CA THR A 557 27.16 13.31 26.27
C THR A 557 26.33 12.49 27.26
N THR A 558 25.00 12.43 27.07
CA THR A 558 24.08 11.63 27.90
C THR A 558 23.23 10.72 27.02
N LEU A 559 23.28 9.43 27.31
CA LEU A 559 22.56 8.38 26.59
C LEU A 559 21.75 7.52 27.58
N SER A 560 20.57 7.08 27.16
CA SER A 560 19.86 6.03 27.91
C SER A 560 20.30 4.64 27.43
N VAL A 561 20.07 3.62 28.27
CA VAL A 561 20.36 2.23 27.92
C VAL A 561 19.60 1.82 26.63
N THR A 562 18.35 2.26 26.46
CA THR A 562 17.56 2.00 25.27
C THR A 562 18.07 2.74 24.02
N GLU A 563 18.71 3.89 24.18
CA GLU A 563 19.38 4.60 23.08
C GLU A 563 20.65 3.88 22.64
N ILE A 564 21.38 3.21 23.56
CA ILE A 564 22.50 2.33 23.19
C ILE A 564 22.00 1.13 22.36
N GLU A 565 20.91 0.48 22.77
CA GLU A 565 20.31 -0.59 21.97
C GLU A 565 19.90 -0.10 20.57
N THR A 566 19.32 1.10 20.50
CA THR A 566 18.97 1.72 19.22
C THR A 566 20.22 1.98 18.38
N LEU A 567 21.30 2.47 18.96
CA LEU A 567 22.58 2.71 18.27
C LEU A 567 23.16 1.43 17.69
N ILE A 568 23.07 0.30 18.43
CA ILE A 568 23.52 -1.01 17.96
C ILE A 568 22.67 -1.54 16.80
N ARG A 569 21.33 -1.48 16.92
CA ARG A 569 20.41 -2.12 15.99
C ARG A 569 20.03 -1.22 14.79
N ASN A 570 20.05 0.08 14.96
CA ASN A 570 19.63 1.07 13.96
C ASN A 570 20.40 2.38 14.14
N PRO A 571 21.68 2.43 13.74
CA PRO A 571 22.51 3.64 13.89
C PRO A 571 21.90 4.88 13.26
N TYR A 572 21.35 4.74 12.06
CA TYR A 572 20.67 5.85 11.38
C TYR A 572 19.43 6.35 12.15
N GLY A 573 18.64 5.44 12.69
CA GLY A 573 17.50 5.80 13.55
C GLY A 573 17.93 6.53 14.82
N PHE A 574 19.04 6.13 15.42
CA PHE A 574 19.65 6.85 16.53
C PHE A 574 20.07 8.27 16.13
N TYR A 575 20.77 8.41 15.00
CA TYR A 575 21.19 9.70 14.46
C TYR A 575 19.99 10.62 14.23
N ALA A 576 18.96 10.14 13.54
CA ALA A 576 17.75 10.92 13.25
C ALA A 576 17.03 11.34 14.54
N LYS A 577 16.86 10.43 15.49
CA LYS A 577 16.09 10.68 16.71
C LYS A 577 16.88 11.50 17.75
N LYS A 578 18.13 11.14 18.02
CA LYS A 578 18.91 11.69 19.13
C LYS A 578 19.78 12.89 18.73
N ILE A 579 20.38 12.86 17.55
CA ILE A 579 21.30 13.91 17.08
C ILE A 579 20.52 14.98 16.33
N LEU A 580 19.67 14.60 15.36
CA LEU A 580 18.85 15.55 14.61
C LEU A 580 17.57 15.99 15.36
N GLY A 581 17.22 15.35 16.47
CA GLY A 581 16.03 15.68 17.27
C GLY A 581 14.69 15.37 16.60
N LEU A 582 14.69 14.57 15.54
CA LEU A 582 13.47 14.20 14.81
C LEU A 582 12.59 13.32 15.67
N ARG A 583 11.32 13.65 15.81
CA ARG A 583 10.34 12.86 16.55
C ARG A 583 9.20 12.46 15.62
N LYS A 584 8.87 11.18 15.62
CA LYS A 584 7.64 10.71 15.00
C LYS A 584 6.47 11.33 15.74
N LYS A 585 5.59 11.99 15.02
CA LYS A 585 4.31 12.43 15.58
C LYS A 585 3.36 11.23 15.60
N ASP A 586 2.75 11.00 16.76
CA ASP A 586 1.68 10.01 16.87
C ASP A 586 0.47 10.43 16.02
N HIS A 587 -0.23 9.46 15.47
CA HIS A 587 -1.49 9.74 14.78
C HIS A 587 -2.55 10.19 15.79
N ILE A 588 -3.40 11.13 15.43
CA ILE A 588 -4.47 11.69 16.29
C ILE A 588 -5.43 10.59 16.77
N TRP A 589 -5.55 9.50 16.00
CA TRP A 589 -6.45 8.36 16.25
C TRP A 589 -5.71 7.03 16.45
N GLU A 590 -4.52 7.07 17.02
CA GLU A 590 -3.73 5.84 17.19
C GLU A 590 -4.40 4.92 18.21
N GLU A 591 -4.61 3.66 17.83
CA GLU A 591 -5.09 2.63 18.74
C GLU A 591 -4.03 2.30 19.81
N PRO A 592 -4.44 1.92 21.03
CA PRO A 592 -3.49 1.52 22.07
C PRO A 592 -2.60 0.37 21.59
N LYS A 593 -1.29 0.55 21.73
CA LYS A 593 -0.29 -0.44 21.33
C LYS A 593 -0.07 -1.48 22.43
N ILE A 594 0.52 -2.61 22.07
CA ILE A 594 0.95 -3.65 23.04
C ILE A 594 1.98 -3.07 24.04
N SER A 595 2.82 -2.14 23.61
CA SER A 595 3.76 -1.42 24.47
C SER A 595 3.08 -0.61 25.56
N ASP A 596 1.89 -0.04 25.29
CA ASP A 596 1.15 0.73 26.29
C ASP A 596 0.63 -0.16 27.41
N PHE A 597 0.24 -1.41 27.07
CA PHE A 597 -0.08 -2.42 28.09
C PHE A 597 1.16 -2.80 28.90
N GLY A 598 2.34 -2.94 28.26
CA GLY A 598 3.60 -3.16 28.96
C GLY A 598 3.88 -2.04 30.00
N ASN A 599 3.77 -0.79 29.57
CA ASN A 599 3.97 0.37 30.45
C ASN A 599 2.95 0.41 31.62
N LEU A 600 1.72 -0.02 31.39
CA LEU A 600 0.71 -0.17 32.45
C LEU A 600 1.18 -1.20 33.50
N ILE A 601 1.64 -2.37 33.01
CA ILE A 601 2.10 -3.44 33.90
C ILE A 601 3.28 -2.98 34.78
N HIS A 602 4.30 -2.34 34.20
CA HIS A 602 5.41 -1.79 34.95
C HIS A 602 4.95 -0.85 36.08
N LYS A 603 4.03 0.09 35.78
CA LYS A 603 3.46 0.99 36.80
C LYS A 603 2.70 0.26 37.87
N VAL A 604 1.92 -0.77 37.53
CA VAL A 604 1.16 -1.58 38.49
C VAL A 604 2.11 -2.33 39.42
N LEU A 605 3.16 -2.94 38.89
CA LEU A 605 4.14 -3.68 39.67
C LEU A 605 4.99 -2.76 40.54
N GLU A 606 5.36 -1.60 40.03
CA GLU A 606 6.05 -0.55 40.77
C GLU A 606 5.23 -0.11 42.02
N GLU A 607 3.96 0.28 41.82
CA GLU A 607 3.07 0.75 42.86
C GLU A 607 2.78 -0.34 43.90
N TYR A 608 2.52 -1.57 43.44
CA TYR A 608 2.36 -2.71 44.34
C TYR A 608 3.62 -2.95 45.17
N SER A 609 4.79 -2.91 44.56
CA SER A 609 6.05 -3.19 45.24
C SER A 609 6.46 -2.13 46.24
N LYS A 610 6.18 -0.85 45.95
CA LYS A 610 6.42 0.27 46.89
C LYS A 610 5.59 0.18 48.16
N ASN A 611 4.38 -0.36 48.06
CA ASN A 611 3.45 -0.47 49.20
C ASN A 611 3.51 -1.83 49.89
N TYR A 612 4.30 -2.81 49.37
CA TYR A 612 4.31 -4.17 49.87
C TYR A 612 4.66 -4.25 51.34
N ASP A 613 5.78 -3.71 51.75
CA ASP A 613 6.30 -3.81 53.13
C ASP A 613 5.45 -3.00 54.13
N LYS A 614 4.77 -1.94 53.65
CA LYS A 614 3.94 -1.06 54.49
C LYS A 614 2.53 -1.59 54.70
N GLN A 615 1.94 -2.19 53.63
CA GLN A 615 0.49 -2.50 53.59
C GLN A 615 0.18 -3.97 53.34
N TYR A 616 1.02 -4.69 52.58
CA TYR A 616 0.65 -5.99 52.02
C TYR A 616 1.41 -7.18 52.62
N ILE A 617 2.46 -6.97 53.38
CA ILE A 617 3.34 -8.05 53.90
C ILE A 617 2.51 -9.10 54.67
N ASN A 618 1.59 -8.67 55.52
CA ASN A 618 0.79 -9.53 56.41
C ASN A 618 -0.51 -10.04 55.80
N LEU A 619 -0.84 -9.65 54.57
CA LEU A 619 -2.06 -10.09 53.88
C LEU A 619 -1.96 -11.54 53.42
N ASN A 620 -3.09 -12.24 53.40
CA ASN A 620 -3.18 -13.54 52.80
C ASN A 620 -3.03 -13.46 51.23
N LEU A 621 -2.90 -14.59 50.55
CA LEU A 621 -2.66 -14.66 49.11
C LEU A 621 -3.76 -13.96 48.30
N LEU A 622 -5.03 -14.16 48.68
CA LEU A 622 -6.19 -13.60 47.97
C LEU A 622 -6.23 -12.07 48.10
N ASP A 623 -5.95 -11.55 49.30
CA ASP A 623 -5.95 -10.11 49.56
C ASP A 623 -4.78 -9.41 48.85
N LYS A 624 -3.59 -10.06 48.77
CA LYS A 624 -2.46 -9.57 47.94
C LYS A 624 -2.83 -9.52 46.46
N GLN A 625 -3.54 -10.55 45.97
CA GLN A 625 -4.01 -10.57 44.58
C GLN A 625 -5.01 -9.46 44.32
N ASN A 626 -6.00 -9.28 45.23
CA ASN A 626 -6.99 -8.22 45.11
C ASN A 626 -6.33 -6.83 45.18
N ALA A 627 -5.33 -6.63 46.02
CA ALA A 627 -4.56 -5.38 46.06
C ALA A 627 -3.90 -5.06 44.74
N LEU A 628 -3.23 -6.03 44.14
CA LEU A 628 -2.62 -5.87 42.81
C LEU A 628 -3.66 -5.51 41.72
N ILE A 629 -4.80 -6.21 41.70
CA ILE A 629 -5.88 -5.96 40.74
C ILE A 629 -6.48 -4.57 40.96
N ASN A 630 -6.70 -4.14 42.23
CA ASN A 630 -7.24 -2.83 42.55
C ASN A 630 -6.31 -1.69 42.12
N ILE A 631 -4.98 -1.82 42.33
CA ILE A 631 -3.99 -0.88 41.82
C ILE A 631 -4.09 -0.80 40.29
N GLY A 632 -4.11 -1.95 39.64
CA GLY A 632 -4.20 -2.02 38.18
C GLY A 632 -5.49 -1.40 37.61
N ASN A 633 -6.63 -1.66 38.27
CA ASN A 633 -7.90 -1.05 37.89
C ASN A 633 -7.86 0.48 38.12
N HIS A 634 -7.33 0.96 39.21
CA HIS A 634 -7.23 2.38 39.49
C HIS A 634 -6.41 3.09 38.41
N ILE A 635 -5.21 2.56 38.06
CA ILE A 635 -4.36 3.12 37.01
C ILE A 635 -5.06 3.02 35.64
N LEU A 636 -5.69 1.89 35.33
CA LEU A 636 -6.37 1.65 34.06
C LEU A 636 -7.57 2.61 33.88
N TYR A 637 -8.36 2.83 34.88
CA TYR A 637 -9.53 3.72 34.80
C TYR A 637 -9.17 5.21 34.81
N SER A 638 -8.02 5.59 35.36
CA SER A 638 -7.50 6.95 35.25
C SER A 638 -6.92 7.29 33.87
N THR A 639 -6.64 6.29 33.03
CA THR A 639 -6.12 6.50 31.68
C THR A 639 -7.23 6.71 30.66
N ILE A 640 -6.98 7.54 29.65
CA ILE A 640 -7.91 7.78 28.54
C ILE A 640 -7.73 6.66 27.51
N LEU A 641 -8.51 5.58 27.65
CA LEU A 641 -8.50 4.42 26.78
C LEU A 641 -9.94 4.03 26.36
N PRO A 642 -10.12 3.40 25.18
CA PRO A 642 -11.42 2.84 24.79
C PRO A 642 -11.95 1.83 25.82
N SER A 643 -13.26 1.80 26.02
CA SER A 643 -13.90 0.91 27.02
C SER A 643 -13.60 -0.57 26.79
N TYR A 644 -13.53 -1.00 25.52
CA TYR A 644 -13.18 -2.38 25.14
C TYR A 644 -11.73 -2.72 25.50
N THR A 645 -10.81 -1.77 25.30
CA THR A 645 -9.40 -1.93 25.68
C THR A 645 -9.25 -2.05 27.18
N LYS A 646 -9.94 -1.19 27.96
CA LYS A 646 -9.95 -1.27 29.43
C LYS A 646 -10.42 -2.63 29.93
N LYS A 647 -11.54 -3.13 29.39
CA LYS A 647 -12.06 -4.46 29.74
C LYS A 647 -11.08 -5.59 29.37
N THR A 648 -10.51 -5.55 28.17
CA THR A 648 -9.54 -6.55 27.74
C THR A 648 -8.28 -6.54 28.60
N TRP A 649 -7.76 -5.37 28.95
CA TRP A 649 -6.57 -5.26 29.78
C TRP A 649 -6.84 -5.64 31.23
N GLN A 650 -8.03 -5.35 31.75
CA GLN A 650 -8.47 -5.81 33.06
C GLN A 650 -8.51 -7.35 33.15
N ILE A 651 -9.05 -8.03 32.13
CA ILE A 651 -9.05 -9.49 32.06
C ILE A 651 -7.61 -10.03 32.06
N LYS A 652 -6.72 -9.45 31.24
CA LYS A 652 -5.30 -9.83 31.19
C LYS A 652 -4.60 -9.63 32.54
N LEU A 653 -4.85 -8.51 33.23
CA LEU A 653 -4.28 -8.23 34.53
C LEU A 653 -4.74 -9.27 35.55
N THR A 654 -6.03 -9.58 35.62
CA THR A 654 -6.59 -10.59 36.49
C THR A 654 -6.01 -11.97 36.24
N ALA A 655 -5.79 -12.34 34.97
CA ALA A 655 -5.29 -13.65 34.57
C ALA A 655 -3.91 -13.96 35.17
N PHE A 656 -2.95 -13.03 35.08
CA PHE A 656 -1.59 -13.27 35.58
C PHE A 656 -1.41 -12.94 37.09
N SER A 657 -2.32 -12.18 37.70
CA SER A 657 -2.16 -11.63 39.07
C SER A 657 -1.81 -12.69 40.09
N LYS A 658 -2.49 -13.82 40.13
CA LYS A 658 -2.23 -14.90 41.10
C LYS A 658 -0.83 -15.49 40.90
N ALA A 659 -0.44 -15.78 39.65
CA ALA A 659 0.85 -16.35 39.33
C ALA A 659 1.99 -15.40 39.68
N PHE A 660 1.80 -14.08 39.40
CA PHE A 660 2.77 -13.07 39.78
C PHE A 660 2.95 -12.96 41.31
N ILE A 661 1.87 -12.97 42.09
CA ILE A 661 1.95 -12.89 43.57
C ILE A 661 2.69 -14.10 44.14
N LEU A 662 2.43 -15.31 43.62
CA LEU A 662 3.16 -16.51 44.06
C LEU A 662 4.65 -16.40 43.71
N PHE A 663 4.97 -15.95 42.53
CA PHE A 663 6.35 -15.68 42.07
C PHE A 663 7.05 -14.65 43.00
N ASP A 664 6.39 -13.53 43.28
CA ASP A 664 6.97 -12.46 44.13
C ASP A 664 7.20 -12.94 45.58
N ILE A 665 6.24 -13.66 46.17
CA ILE A 665 6.38 -14.22 47.51
C ILE A 665 7.59 -15.18 47.57
N GLU A 666 7.73 -16.06 46.60
CA GLU A 666 8.83 -17.04 46.59
C GLU A 666 10.20 -16.34 46.48
N ARG A 667 10.31 -15.34 45.62
CA ARG A 667 11.57 -14.58 45.50
C ARG A 667 11.90 -13.78 46.76
N ARG A 668 10.92 -13.13 47.36
CA ARG A 668 11.11 -12.36 48.62
C ARG A 668 11.61 -13.21 49.79
N LYS A 669 11.23 -14.48 49.89
CA LYS A 669 11.70 -15.39 50.96
C LYS A 669 13.23 -15.55 50.95
N ASN A 670 13.84 -15.51 49.75
CA ASN A 670 15.27 -15.75 49.57
C ASN A 670 16.09 -14.45 49.55
N CYS A 671 15.45 -13.30 49.55
CA CYS A 671 16.11 -11.99 49.53
C CYS A 671 16.37 -11.43 50.92
N LYS A 672 17.49 -10.73 51.03
CA LYS A 672 17.86 -9.89 52.19
C LYS A 672 17.36 -8.47 51.98
N GLU A 673 17.56 -7.95 50.78
CA GLU A 673 17.18 -6.60 50.36
C GLU A 673 16.64 -6.62 48.95
N ILE A 674 15.65 -5.75 48.65
CA ILE A 674 15.09 -5.62 47.28
C ILE A 674 14.90 -4.14 47.00
N TYR A 675 15.33 -3.71 45.85
CA TYR A 675 15.20 -2.35 45.35
C TYR A 675 14.39 -2.36 44.05
N PHE A 676 13.50 -1.37 43.91
CA PHE A 676 12.62 -1.23 42.78
C PHE A 676 12.85 0.10 42.08
N GLU A 677 12.70 0.14 40.74
CA GLU A 677 12.78 1.35 39.88
C GLU A 677 14.00 2.22 40.29
N THR A 678 15.16 1.58 40.39
CA THR A 678 16.35 2.24 40.90
C THR A 678 17.12 2.86 39.76
N LYS A 679 17.38 4.16 39.83
CA LYS A 679 18.15 4.90 38.85
C LYS A 679 19.63 4.60 39.00
N GLY A 680 20.27 4.27 37.86
CA GLY A 680 21.68 4.02 37.73
C GLY A 680 22.35 4.87 36.67
N GLU A 681 23.65 5.12 36.83
CA GLU A 681 24.47 5.79 35.84
C GLU A 681 25.82 5.08 35.66
N LEU A 682 26.28 5.04 34.42
CA LEU A 682 27.63 4.56 34.05
C LEU A 682 28.37 5.70 33.36
N ARG A 683 29.53 6.09 33.91
CA ARG A 683 30.37 7.14 33.32
C ARG A 683 31.57 6.52 32.62
N LEU A 684 31.76 6.90 31.36
CA LEU A 684 32.87 6.43 30.53
C LEU A 684 33.56 7.65 29.91
N ASN A 685 34.88 7.73 30.02
CA ASN A 685 35.66 8.71 29.29
C ASN A 685 36.11 8.10 27.96
N ILE A 686 35.65 8.66 26.83
CA ILE A 686 35.89 8.12 25.51
C ILE A 686 36.39 9.24 24.61
N VAL A 687 37.63 9.10 24.11
CA VAL A 687 38.28 10.11 23.25
C VAL A 687 38.24 11.51 23.89
N GLY A 688 38.46 11.59 25.19
CA GLY A 688 38.44 12.86 25.95
C GLY A 688 37.06 13.46 26.21
N GLN A 689 35.97 12.74 25.88
CA GLN A 689 34.59 13.13 26.17
C GLN A 689 34.02 12.28 27.30
N ASP A 690 33.41 12.89 28.29
CA ASP A 690 32.72 12.19 29.36
C ASP A 690 31.30 11.82 28.91
N ILE A 691 31.09 10.55 28.66
CA ILE A 691 29.78 10.00 28.27
C ILE A 691 29.11 9.38 29.48
N LYS A 692 27.90 9.85 29.76
CA LYS A 692 27.04 9.35 30.84
C LYS A 692 25.93 8.48 30.26
N ILE A 693 25.88 7.19 30.67
CA ILE A 693 24.78 6.30 30.31
C ILE A 693 23.87 6.15 31.51
N ILE A 694 22.59 6.40 31.34
CA ILE A 694 21.54 6.35 32.37
C ILE A 694 20.57 5.19 32.12
N GLY A 695 20.19 4.51 33.21
CA GLY A 695 19.23 3.41 33.19
C GLY A 695 18.37 3.41 34.46
N ILE A 696 17.31 2.62 34.42
CA ILE A 696 16.43 2.36 35.55
C ILE A 696 16.25 0.85 35.60
N ALA A 697 16.75 0.22 36.67
CA ALA A 697 16.54 -1.20 36.91
C ALA A 697 15.14 -1.43 37.51
N ASP A 698 14.31 -2.25 36.89
CA ASP A 698 12.96 -2.57 37.38
C ASP A 698 13.04 -3.16 38.80
N ARG A 699 13.96 -4.10 39.04
CA ARG A 699 14.16 -4.73 40.33
C ARG A 699 15.60 -5.23 40.50
N ILE A 700 16.19 -4.92 41.66
CA ILE A 700 17.50 -5.45 42.07
C ILE A 700 17.27 -6.23 43.38
N GLU A 701 17.68 -7.48 43.41
CA GLU A 701 17.60 -8.38 44.56
C GLU A 701 18.98 -8.71 45.10
N ILE A 702 19.11 -8.61 46.39
CA ILE A 702 20.28 -9.12 47.13
C ILE A 702 19.83 -10.33 47.91
N SER A 703 20.33 -11.50 47.60
CA SER A 703 20.00 -12.74 48.32
C SER A 703 20.64 -12.80 49.69
N LYS A 704 20.16 -13.71 50.54
CA LYS A 704 20.72 -13.98 51.85
C LYS A 704 22.20 -14.47 51.78
N SER A 705 22.60 -15.01 50.61
CA SER A 705 23.95 -15.42 50.29
C SER A 705 24.81 -14.33 49.63
N ASN A 706 24.34 -13.09 49.62
CA ASN A 706 24.94 -11.91 48.99
C ASN A 706 25.10 -11.99 47.47
N ASN A 707 24.43 -12.92 46.75
CA ASN A 707 24.34 -12.88 45.31
C ASN A 707 23.38 -11.79 44.86
N ILE A 708 23.69 -11.12 43.77
CA ILE A 708 22.89 -10.02 43.26
C ILE A 708 22.18 -10.46 41.97
N THR A 709 20.87 -10.22 41.86
CA THR A 709 20.09 -10.48 40.67
C THR A 709 19.39 -9.20 40.20
N ILE A 710 19.59 -8.82 38.94
CA ILE A 710 18.89 -7.70 38.30
C ILE A 710 17.78 -8.28 37.42
N LEU A 711 16.56 -7.84 37.66
CA LEU A 711 15.37 -8.33 36.95
C LEU A 711 14.78 -7.24 36.04
N ASP A 712 14.29 -7.67 34.87
CA ASP A 712 13.55 -6.85 33.93
C ASP A 712 12.24 -7.56 33.56
N TYR A 713 11.11 -6.86 33.70
CA TYR A 713 9.77 -7.37 33.39
C TYR A 713 9.42 -7.17 31.94
N LYS A 714 9.04 -8.22 31.23
CA LYS A 714 8.66 -8.15 29.81
C LYS A 714 7.25 -8.72 29.56
N THR A 715 6.41 -7.94 28.89
CA THR A 715 5.10 -8.42 28.40
C THR A 715 5.17 -8.90 26.94
N GLY A 716 6.32 -8.68 26.27
CA GLY A 716 6.60 -9.07 24.88
C GLY A 716 7.57 -10.24 24.77
N THR A 717 8.41 -10.21 23.74
CA THR A 717 9.47 -11.21 23.50
C THR A 717 10.65 -10.96 24.42
N ILE A 718 11.17 -12.04 25.03
CA ILE A 718 12.43 -12.01 25.77
C ILE A 718 13.59 -12.15 24.77
N PRO A 719 14.71 -11.43 24.98
CA PRO A 719 15.92 -11.63 24.19
C PRO A 719 16.45 -13.07 24.33
N THR A 720 16.94 -13.61 23.24
CA THR A 720 17.60 -14.93 23.26
C THR A 720 18.98 -14.84 23.94
N LYS A 721 19.45 -15.95 24.51
CA LYS A 721 20.79 -16.01 25.12
C LYS A 721 21.88 -15.55 24.14
N LYS A 722 21.77 -15.94 22.87
CA LYS A 722 22.68 -15.52 21.80
C LYS A 722 22.66 -14.00 21.57
N GLU A 723 21.50 -13.34 21.58
CA GLU A 723 21.40 -11.88 21.44
C GLU A 723 22.04 -11.15 22.60
N ILE A 724 21.94 -11.69 23.83
CA ILE A 724 22.57 -11.14 25.03
C ILE A 724 24.09 -11.30 24.93
N GLU A 725 24.57 -12.49 24.58
CA GLU A 725 26.01 -12.78 24.42
C GLU A 725 26.66 -11.94 23.33
N LEU A 726 25.95 -11.66 22.23
CA LEU A 726 26.40 -10.79 21.14
C LEU A 726 26.27 -9.28 21.45
N GLY A 727 25.66 -8.91 22.59
CA GLY A 727 25.46 -7.52 23.00
C GLY A 727 24.33 -6.81 22.24
N LEU A 728 23.48 -7.54 21.50
CA LEU A 728 22.34 -6.98 20.77
C LEU A 728 21.17 -6.57 21.69
N SER A 729 21.15 -7.06 22.92
CA SER A 729 20.22 -6.65 23.98
C SER A 729 21.02 -6.25 25.22
N PRO A 730 21.57 -5.03 25.23
CA PRO A 730 22.57 -4.60 26.21
C PRO A 730 21.97 -4.15 27.52
N GLN A 731 20.65 -4.04 27.70
CA GLN A 731 19.98 -3.42 28.85
C GLN A 731 20.50 -3.95 30.20
N LEU A 732 20.25 -5.21 30.51
CA LEU A 732 20.63 -5.79 31.80
C LEU A 732 22.17 -5.91 31.98
N ILE A 733 22.92 -6.01 30.87
CA ILE A 733 24.40 -6.00 30.91
C ILE A 733 24.90 -4.62 31.34
N ILE A 734 24.39 -3.55 30.78
CA ILE A 734 24.78 -2.17 31.14
C ILE A 734 24.35 -1.88 32.58
N GLU A 735 23.18 -2.32 33.00
CA GLU A 735 22.73 -2.19 34.40
C GLU A 735 23.64 -2.99 35.36
N SER A 736 24.16 -4.17 34.94
CA SER A 736 25.16 -4.92 35.70
C SER A 736 26.51 -4.18 35.77
N LEU A 737 26.90 -3.47 34.69
CA LEU A 737 28.07 -2.60 34.69
C LEU A 737 27.89 -1.38 35.61
N MET A 738 26.70 -0.77 35.63
CA MET A 738 26.36 0.29 36.59
C MET A 738 26.50 -0.20 38.03
N LEU A 739 26.09 -1.44 38.28
CA LEU A 739 26.23 -2.04 39.62
C LEU A 739 27.71 -2.18 40.01
N LEU A 740 28.56 -2.71 39.15
CA LEU A 740 29.99 -2.85 39.41
C LEU A 740 30.71 -1.53 39.66
N GLU A 741 30.29 -0.46 38.96
CA GLU A 741 30.87 0.88 39.12
C GLU A 741 30.18 1.72 40.22
N ASN A 742 29.38 1.12 41.09
CA ASN A 742 28.60 1.82 42.14
C ASN A 742 27.70 2.93 41.64
N GLY A 743 27.17 2.77 40.43
CA GLY A 743 26.36 3.77 39.73
C GLY A 743 24.91 3.87 40.18
N PHE A 744 24.40 3.03 41.09
CA PHE A 744 23.04 3.09 41.62
C PHE A 744 22.96 3.93 42.93
N THR A 745 22.26 5.05 42.88
CA THR A 745 22.25 6.08 43.93
C THR A 745 21.57 5.70 45.26
N LYS A 746 20.71 4.68 45.29
CA LYS A 746 19.93 4.27 46.47
C LYS A 746 20.46 3.03 47.19
N CYS A 747 21.51 2.43 46.69
CA CYS A 747 21.98 1.14 47.18
C CYS A 747 23.29 1.30 47.99
N ASN A 748 23.23 1.98 49.12
CA ASN A 748 24.41 2.20 49.98
C ASN A 748 25.06 0.90 50.47
N SER A 749 24.31 -0.17 50.65
CA SER A 749 24.79 -1.51 51.00
C SER A 749 25.53 -2.22 49.88
N LEU A 750 25.29 -1.83 48.61
CA LEU A 750 25.98 -2.41 47.43
C LEU A 750 27.43 -1.94 47.31
N SER A 751 27.78 -0.76 47.84
CA SER A 751 29.17 -0.25 47.82
C SER A 751 30.13 -1.10 48.63
N LEU A 752 29.62 -1.83 49.63
CA LEU A 752 30.41 -2.76 50.42
C LEU A 752 30.64 -4.13 49.78
N LEU A 753 29.80 -4.50 48.81
CA LEU A 753 29.82 -5.80 48.12
C LEU A 753 30.61 -5.77 46.85
N CYS A 754 30.83 -4.59 46.23
CA CYS A 754 31.41 -4.40 44.94
C CYS A 754 32.82 -3.74 44.95
N HIS A 755 33.50 -3.63 46.09
CA HIS A 755 34.87 -3.15 46.10
C HIS A 755 35.79 -4.14 45.42
N PRO A 756 36.43 -3.78 44.28
CA PRO A 756 37.48 -4.54 43.73
C PRO A 756 38.72 -4.40 44.68
N GLN A 757 38.92 -5.34 45.56
CA GLN A 757 40.28 -5.53 46.04
C GLN A 757 41.16 -5.79 44.83
N PRO A 758 42.30 -5.13 44.66
CA PRO A 758 43.25 -5.47 43.62
C PRO A 758 43.59 -6.93 43.74
N LEU A 759 43.27 -7.74 42.75
CA LEU A 759 43.71 -9.12 42.59
C LEU A 759 45.23 -9.09 42.47
N LEU A 760 45.94 -9.03 43.59
CA LEU A 760 47.28 -9.54 43.72
C LEU A 760 47.15 -11.06 43.56
N CYS A 761 47.59 -11.57 42.40
CA CYS A 761 47.88 -12.95 42.21
C CYS A 761 48.94 -13.38 43.22
N TYR A 762 48.52 -14.06 44.27
CA TYR A 762 49.42 -14.90 45.06
C TYR A 762 48.86 -16.32 45.20
N SER A 763 49.63 -17.18 44.58
CA SER A 763 49.96 -18.59 44.85
C SER A 763 48.98 -19.40 45.76
N ARG A 764 48.73 -20.57 45.24
CA ARG A 764 48.27 -21.79 45.93
C ARG A 764 48.84 -21.88 47.35
N GLU A 765 47.91 -22.07 48.27
CA GLU A 765 48.01 -22.64 49.60
C GLU A 765 47.36 -21.74 50.66
N SER A 766 46.12 -21.88 50.85
CA SER A 766 45.30 -21.85 52.06
C SER A 766 43.81 -21.69 51.76
N GLY A 767 43.04 -22.66 52.15
CA GLY A 767 41.61 -22.75 51.88
C GLY A 767 40.79 -21.75 52.65
N ASN A 768 40.62 -20.53 52.09
CA ASN A 768 39.52 -19.63 52.47
C ASN A 768 38.58 -19.49 51.26
N PRO A 769 37.26 -19.55 51.49
CA PRO A 769 36.32 -19.46 50.37
C PRO A 769 36.39 -18.06 49.73
N VAL A 770 36.86 -18.02 48.51
CA VAL A 770 36.69 -16.83 47.67
C VAL A 770 35.19 -16.59 47.49
N VAL A 771 34.67 -15.55 48.09
CA VAL A 771 33.27 -15.09 47.90
C VAL A 771 33.19 -14.61 46.44
N ASN A 772 32.85 -15.52 45.55
CA ASN A 772 32.47 -15.19 44.18
C ASN A 772 31.10 -14.54 44.22
N ASN A 773 31.03 -13.20 44.25
CA ASN A 773 29.81 -12.46 44.07
C ASN A 773 29.35 -12.61 42.58
N ASN A 774 28.53 -13.62 42.33
CA ASN A 774 27.95 -13.84 40.99
C ASN A 774 26.81 -12.85 40.77
N ILE A 775 26.90 -12.04 39.72
CA ILE A 775 25.82 -11.22 39.24
C ILE A 775 24.94 -12.07 38.29
N THR A 776 23.68 -12.14 38.56
CA THR A 776 22.69 -12.82 37.71
C THR A 776 21.77 -11.81 37.09
N ILE A 777 21.47 -11.93 35.81
CA ILE A 777 20.41 -11.18 35.15
C ILE A 777 19.21 -12.09 34.92
N ALA A 778 18.00 -11.54 35.09
CA ALA A 778 16.76 -12.30 34.97
C ALA A 778 15.72 -11.55 34.14
N TYR A 779 15.22 -12.15 33.08
CA TYR A 779 14.07 -11.68 32.37
C TYR A 779 12.81 -12.38 32.86
N VAL A 780 11.83 -11.62 33.31
CA VAL A 780 10.55 -12.13 33.82
C VAL A 780 9.47 -11.82 32.81
N LYS A 781 9.05 -12.83 32.05
CA LYS A 781 7.98 -12.71 31.06
C LYS A 781 6.63 -12.86 31.75
N ILE A 782 5.76 -11.87 31.54
CA ILE A 782 4.38 -11.85 32.02
C ILE A 782 3.44 -11.99 30.81
N THR A 783 2.61 -13.04 30.82
CA THR A 783 1.67 -13.36 29.74
C THR A 783 0.25 -13.46 30.27
N SER A 784 -0.74 -13.32 29.39
CA SER A 784 -2.16 -13.53 29.71
C SER A 784 -2.63 -14.97 29.53
N THR A 785 -1.71 -15.88 29.14
CA THR A 785 -1.96 -17.31 28.95
C THR A 785 -0.94 -18.13 29.71
N GLU A 786 -1.26 -19.36 30.06
CA GLU A 786 -0.32 -20.23 30.77
C GLU A 786 0.91 -20.56 29.89
N PRO A 787 2.10 -20.61 30.52
CA PRO A 787 2.41 -20.18 31.87
C PRO A 787 2.46 -18.64 32.00
N TYR A 788 1.70 -18.10 32.97
CA TYR A 788 1.49 -16.65 33.14
C TYR A 788 2.76 -15.89 33.51
N VAL A 789 3.72 -16.53 34.19
CA VAL A 789 5.01 -15.97 34.57
C VAL A 789 6.10 -16.98 34.25
N GLN A 790 7.08 -16.54 33.45
CA GLN A 790 8.26 -17.34 33.07
C GLN A 790 9.51 -16.54 33.41
N THR A 791 10.52 -17.19 33.99
CA THR A 791 11.80 -16.55 34.31
C THR A 791 12.92 -17.19 33.51
N THR A 792 13.79 -16.37 32.93
CA THR A 792 15.03 -16.80 32.28
C THR A 792 16.19 -16.12 33.01
N GLU A 793 17.03 -16.88 33.66
CA GLU A 793 18.18 -16.38 34.43
C GLU A 793 19.48 -16.73 33.72
N ILE A 794 20.44 -15.78 33.74
CA ILE A 794 21.76 -15.93 33.16
C ILE A 794 22.78 -15.38 34.17
N ALA A 795 23.68 -16.24 34.62
CA ALA A 795 24.78 -15.83 35.46
C ALA A 795 25.87 -15.16 34.58
N LEU A 796 26.38 -14.03 35.03
CA LEU A 796 27.41 -13.25 34.33
C LEU A 796 28.72 -13.33 35.10
N SER A 797 29.81 -13.72 34.42
CA SER A 797 31.13 -13.61 34.96
C SER A 797 31.68 -12.19 34.78
N ILE A 798 32.59 -11.79 35.67
CA ILE A 798 33.30 -10.51 35.60
C ILE A 798 34.02 -10.37 34.25
N GLU A 799 34.60 -11.46 33.76
CA GLU A 799 35.26 -11.49 32.45
C GLU A 799 34.29 -11.16 31.31
N THR A 800 33.08 -11.74 31.34
CA THR A 800 32.02 -11.46 30.38
C THR A 800 31.59 -9.98 30.43
N LEU A 801 31.42 -9.43 31.64
CA LEU A 801 31.06 -8.01 31.83
C LEU A 801 32.16 -7.07 31.30
N ASN A 802 33.44 -7.38 31.57
CA ASN A 802 34.56 -6.60 31.06
C ASN A 802 34.67 -6.66 29.52
N ARG A 803 34.39 -7.81 28.92
CA ARG A 803 34.33 -7.94 27.46
C ARG A 803 33.23 -7.04 26.86
N HIS A 804 32.07 -7.05 27.45
CA HIS A 804 30.93 -6.18 27.01
C HIS A 804 31.24 -4.69 27.24
N LYS A 805 31.91 -4.33 28.37
CA LYS A 805 32.34 -2.95 28.59
C LYS A 805 33.33 -2.49 27.53
N ALA A 806 34.32 -3.33 27.18
CA ALA A 806 35.26 -3.03 26.12
C ALA A 806 34.57 -2.90 24.74
N GLY A 807 33.58 -3.76 24.45
CA GLY A 807 32.77 -3.65 23.25
C GLY A 807 31.96 -2.36 23.19
N LEU A 808 31.35 -1.94 24.31
CA LEU A 808 30.61 -0.68 24.44
C LEU A 808 31.52 0.54 24.22
N VAL A 809 32.72 0.54 24.80
CA VAL A 809 33.69 1.60 24.59
C VAL A 809 34.07 1.71 23.11
N LYS A 810 34.43 0.60 22.44
CA LYS A 810 34.74 0.57 21.01
C LYS A 810 33.60 1.05 20.14
N LEU A 811 32.36 0.67 20.48
CA LEU A 811 31.16 1.13 19.76
C LEU A 811 31.04 2.65 19.82
N LEU A 812 31.11 3.22 21.01
CA LEU A 812 30.97 4.66 21.21
C LEU A 812 32.14 5.42 20.60
N GLU A 813 33.37 4.95 20.73
CA GLU A 813 34.55 5.49 20.08
C GLU A 813 34.40 5.56 18.56
N HIS A 814 33.88 4.49 17.95
CA HIS A 814 33.61 4.45 16.50
C HIS A 814 32.70 5.59 16.06
N TYR A 815 31.55 5.81 16.75
CA TYR A 815 30.60 6.83 16.35
C TYR A 815 31.01 8.26 16.75
N ILE A 816 31.76 8.43 17.79
CA ILE A 816 32.33 9.74 18.19
C ILE A 816 33.38 10.19 17.16
N THR A 817 34.25 9.29 16.73
CA THR A 817 35.36 9.57 15.82
C THR A 817 34.89 9.69 14.36
N ASN A 818 34.15 8.69 13.86
CA ASN A 818 33.85 8.60 12.44
C ASN A 818 32.59 9.40 12.04
N LYS A 819 31.71 9.70 12.98
CA LYS A 819 30.45 10.45 12.77
C LYS A 819 29.57 9.90 11.62
N PHE A 820 29.78 8.65 11.23
CA PHE A 820 29.06 7.99 10.15
C PHE A 820 28.07 6.95 10.72
N PHE A 821 26.77 7.18 10.51
CA PHE A 821 25.69 6.33 10.99
C PHE A 821 25.10 5.55 9.82
N SER A 822 25.58 4.32 9.64
CA SER A 822 25.14 3.47 8.53
C SER A 822 23.67 3.09 8.66
N TYR A 823 23.03 2.92 7.51
CA TYR A 823 21.71 2.36 7.40
C TYR A 823 21.83 0.85 7.11
N ASP A 824 21.40 0.01 8.06
CA ASP A 824 21.32 -1.44 7.86
C ASP A 824 19.89 -1.93 8.08
N LEU A 825 19.30 -2.54 7.04
CA LEU A 825 17.92 -3.05 7.03
C LEU A 825 17.77 -4.35 7.85
N ASN A 826 18.87 -5.07 8.13
CA ASN A 826 18.79 -6.44 8.62
C ASN A 826 18.66 -6.56 10.14
N LEU A 827 19.01 -5.52 10.90
CA LEU A 827 19.05 -5.56 12.36
C LEU A 827 17.87 -4.91 13.06
N SER A 828 17.07 -4.11 12.37
CA SER A 828 15.94 -3.39 12.95
C SER A 828 14.60 -3.83 12.38
N LYS A 829 13.70 -4.34 13.24
CA LYS A 829 12.31 -4.67 12.88
C LYS A 829 11.42 -3.44 12.69
N TYR A 830 11.80 -2.29 13.28
CA TYR A 830 11.04 -1.03 13.27
C TYR A 830 11.94 0.11 12.85
N ASN A 831 11.62 0.74 11.72
CA ASN A 831 12.37 1.88 11.25
C ASN A 831 11.42 3.03 10.87
N ASP A 832 11.23 3.95 11.82
CA ASP A 832 10.39 5.13 11.65
C ASP A 832 10.99 6.16 10.67
N TYR A 833 12.28 6.04 10.35
CA TYR A 833 13.04 7.01 9.55
C TYR A 833 13.48 6.47 8.19
N LEU A 834 12.92 5.34 7.76
CA LEU A 834 13.26 4.70 6.47
C LEU A 834 13.12 5.66 5.28
N HIS A 835 12.09 6.50 5.30
CA HIS A 835 11.81 7.48 4.25
C HIS A 835 12.84 8.62 4.17
N LEU A 836 13.67 8.79 5.20
CA LEU A 836 14.74 9.80 5.25
C LEU A 836 16.12 9.22 4.90
N SER A 837 16.28 7.91 4.92
CA SER A 837 17.54 7.22 4.57
C SER A 837 17.63 7.04 3.05
N ARG A 838 17.90 8.13 2.32
CA ARG A 838 18.07 8.14 0.86
C ARG A 838 19.52 8.05 0.46
#